data_1452326ba1a9fab293f4171588bbbac5
#
_entry.id   1452326ba1a9fab293f4171588bbbac5
#
_cell.length_a   1.000
_cell.length_b   1.000
_cell.length_c   1.000
_cell.angle_alpha   90.00
_cell.angle_beta   90.00
_cell.angle_gamma   90.00
#
_symmetry.space_group_name_H-M   'P 1'
#
loop_
_entity.id
_entity.type
_entity.pdbx_description
1 polymer ?
#
loop_
_entity_poly.entity_id
_entity_poly.type
_entity_poly.pdbx_seq_one_letter_code
_entity_poly.pdbx_strand_id
1 'polypeptide(L)'
;MEIKKIKNILNNRYFNNSYVYIYLTLSVIITFWLLSLFEIYSTLSNGSENQNIGATLSYKLLNDFWAGIVIGLLFIPFYFVLLYIKKPLEVWFIKVLFALIIIIQFALVKYSLTTHINLGADLLGYSFTDMYTTVTASESLSLLYFLPFIIMPLLYLGIIYLLKKFTIGRQIFGTSFLLIIILGSLKLITPDSSAAIFQNKLYFLAKDIISFQNEKSELDVSNLVYKKVYPLLKPFKETKDVLAPFFNVQSEKPNIVIIMVEGLGSDFMGNNSYGGFTPFLDSLTSKSLYWENFVSNTGRTFGVASSLLASLPYGEKGFLEMGTLPSHISLLSVLKANDYTTSYYCGDDSSFDRKINFLEYNEVDHVTDVKKFGPGYVKTKENAGGFSWGYPDAEIFKKTLSELDNKKMPRLDVIMTLSNHEPFSFPSKEVYLEKVDNILNTNRRLDAIKGQVGTYKDIFAALLYTDTSIKNFMEAYSKRAEYQNTIFIITGDHRLIPIPQKDELCRFHVPLIIYSPMLKKAEKFKSVSSHWDVTPSLLAFLMNNYKFNTLAKTAWMGDGLDTAKEFRNIHKIPLMRYKGSINDYIYKDYMYSGGELYKIDENFETSKVYDESLAQTIADSLSSFKRLNAYLTKKNKIFPATLNIYSQPAVQFSKAELATIKSLSKDLTFDQTFLLARDLAFKKDYKKSKLLCDYILNEVPNYSEVRTLKGRMLAWEGNYPKAEIELLDAIKRTPFETDAYLALMDVYKWSDQNAKAIEIGKKAINSGLKNPEIKSKMEQVYKSMQKV
;
A
#
# COMPACT_ATOMS: atom_id res chain seq x y z
N MET A 1 48.40 -11.79 48.80
CA MET A 1 48.70 -10.91 47.65
C MET A 1 47.56 -10.87 46.66
N GLU A 2 46.86 -11.95 46.38
CA GLU A 2 45.75 -12.02 45.42
C GLU A 2 44.46 -11.23 45.87
N ILE A 3 44.08 -11.30 47.15
CA ILE A 3 42.93 -10.58 47.68
C ILE A 3 43.07 -9.01 47.56
N LYS A 4 44.32 -8.50 47.70
CA LYS A 4 44.60 -7.08 47.46
C LYS A 4 44.55 -6.71 45.98
N LYS A 5 44.93 -7.61 45.07
CA LYS A 5 44.80 -7.40 43.62
C LYS A 5 43.30 -7.39 43.20
N ILE A 6 42.50 -8.31 43.73
CA ILE A 6 41.06 -8.37 43.48
C ILE A 6 40.33 -7.12 44.04
N LYS A 7 40.71 -6.66 45.26
CA LYS A 7 40.19 -5.43 45.82
C LYS A 7 40.59 -4.19 45.01
N ASN A 8 41.79 -4.16 44.41
CA ASN A 8 42.22 -3.05 43.55
C ASN A 8 41.51 -3.08 42.19
N ILE A 9 41.20 -4.26 41.64
CA ILE A 9 40.37 -4.40 40.42
C ILE A 9 38.93 -3.96 40.69
N LEU A 10 38.38 -4.36 41.86
CA LEU A 10 37.00 -3.97 42.28
C LEU A 10 36.88 -2.49 42.64
N ASN A 11 37.97 -1.80 42.99
CA ASN A 11 38.01 -0.37 43.23
C ASN A 11 38.43 0.43 41.97
N ASN A 12 38.68 -0.21 40.87
CA ASN A 12 39.08 0.42 39.64
C ASN A 12 37.92 1.28 39.08
N ARG A 13 38.26 2.46 38.57
CA ARG A 13 37.37 3.46 37.97
C ARG A 13 36.34 2.84 37.00
N TYR A 14 36.73 1.85 36.27
CA TYR A 14 35.87 1.14 35.32
C TYR A 14 34.76 0.33 36.00
N PHE A 15 35.10 -0.37 37.08
CA PHE A 15 34.13 -1.19 37.81
C PHE A 15 33.05 -0.35 38.51
N ASN A 16 33.46 0.75 39.15
CA ASN A 16 32.49 1.67 39.79
C ASN A 16 31.56 2.36 38.79
N ASN A 17 31.99 2.60 37.56
CA ASN A 17 31.13 3.19 36.54
C ASN A 17 30.26 2.16 35.83
N SER A 18 30.59 0.89 35.81
CA SER A 18 29.75 -0.18 35.28
C SER A 18 28.39 -0.24 35.97
N TYR A 19 28.34 0.08 37.28
CA TYR A 19 27.03 0.15 37.98
C TYR A 19 26.11 1.22 37.43
N VAL A 20 26.65 2.36 37.04
CA VAL A 20 25.86 3.45 36.46
C VAL A 20 25.24 2.97 35.14
N TYR A 21 26.01 2.26 34.32
CA TYR A 21 25.51 1.72 33.06
C TYR A 21 24.40 0.67 33.27
N ILE A 22 24.56 -0.19 34.28
CA ILE A 22 23.52 -1.19 34.64
C ILE A 22 22.24 -0.48 35.07
N TYR A 23 22.29 0.58 35.90
CA TYR A 23 21.09 1.33 36.23
C TYR A 23 20.39 1.91 35.02
N LEU A 24 21.15 2.45 34.05
CA LEU A 24 20.61 3.00 32.83
C LEU A 24 19.90 1.91 32.01
N THR A 25 20.53 0.74 31.85
CA THR A 25 19.94 -0.41 31.13
C THR A 25 18.71 -0.97 31.84
N LEU A 26 18.77 -1.16 33.17
CA LEU A 26 17.61 -1.62 33.95
C LEU A 26 16.45 -0.63 33.86
N SER A 27 16.74 0.67 33.83
CA SER A 27 15.68 1.68 33.67
C SER A 27 14.99 1.59 32.31
N VAL A 28 15.72 1.22 31.25
CA VAL A 28 15.10 0.95 29.92
C VAL A 28 14.19 -0.28 30.01
N ILE A 29 14.65 -1.39 30.60
CA ILE A 29 13.87 -2.62 30.76
C ILE A 29 12.58 -2.35 31.53
N ILE A 30 12.68 -1.67 32.68
CA ILE A 30 11.50 -1.30 33.50
C ILE A 30 10.54 -0.41 32.70
N THR A 31 11.06 0.54 31.91
CA THR A 31 10.23 1.42 31.07
C THR A 31 9.54 0.61 29.97
N PHE A 32 10.21 -0.36 29.34
CA PHE A 32 9.59 -1.27 28.37
C PHE A 32 8.49 -2.10 29.00
N TRP A 33 8.69 -2.61 30.20
CA TRP A 33 7.64 -3.34 30.93
C TRP A 33 6.42 -2.47 31.23
N LEU A 34 6.61 -1.21 31.61
CA LEU A 34 5.50 -0.28 31.80
C LEU A 34 4.76 0.03 30.51
N LEU A 35 5.49 0.18 29.39
CA LEU A 35 4.90 0.32 28.06
C LEU A 35 4.11 -0.92 27.65
N SER A 36 4.58 -2.10 27.98
CA SER A 36 3.90 -3.35 27.69
C SER A 36 2.63 -3.54 28.53
N LEU A 37 2.65 -3.12 29.78
CA LEU A 37 1.43 -3.06 30.61
C LEU A 37 0.41 -2.09 30.03
N PHE A 38 0.85 -0.92 29.57
CA PHE A 38 0.01 0.05 28.87
C PHE A 38 -0.59 -0.54 27.58
N GLU A 39 0.22 -1.23 26.76
CA GLU A 39 -0.24 -1.85 25.51
C GLU A 39 -1.29 -2.94 25.79
N ILE A 40 -1.06 -3.84 26.76
CA ILE A 40 -2.02 -4.87 27.16
C ILE A 40 -3.31 -4.23 27.70
N TYR A 41 -3.20 -3.23 28.57
CA TYR A 41 -4.36 -2.52 29.10
C TYR A 41 -5.19 -1.88 27.97
N SER A 42 -4.53 -1.21 27.01
CA SER A 42 -5.20 -0.60 25.86
C SER A 42 -5.88 -1.64 24.97
N THR A 43 -5.26 -2.79 24.76
CA THR A 43 -5.82 -3.89 23.96
C THR A 43 -7.05 -4.50 24.65
N LEU A 44 -7.01 -4.68 25.98
CA LEU A 44 -8.13 -5.21 26.75
C LEU A 44 -9.30 -4.22 26.85
N SER A 45 -9.02 -2.92 27.00
CA SER A 45 -10.07 -1.89 27.06
C SER A 45 -10.84 -1.76 25.72
N ASN A 46 -10.25 -2.18 24.62
CA ASN A 46 -10.87 -2.23 23.29
C ASN A 46 -11.65 -3.54 23.02
N GLY A 47 -11.92 -4.36 24.05
CA GLY A 47 -12.87 -5.47 23.96
C GLY A 47 -12.31 -6.82 23.50
N SER A 48 -10.97 -7.02 23.48
CA SER A 48 -10.41 -8.34 23.16
C SER A 48 -10.62 -9.34 24.32
N GLU A 49 -11.75 -10.00 24.35
CA GLU A 49 -12.02 -11.11 25.25
C GLU A 49 -11.29 -12.38 24.79
N ASN A 50 -10.75 -13.16 25.74
CA ASN A 50 -10.21 -14.51 25.62
C ASN A 50 -8.70 -14.71 25.35
N GLN A 51 -7.84 -13.76 25.60
CA GLN A 51 -6.43 -14.13 25.73
C GLN A 51 -6.10 -14.52 27.18
N ASN A 52 -5.31 -15.58 27.37
CA ASN A 52 -4.73 -15.89 28.67
C ASN A 52 -3.76 -14.75 29.05
N ILE A 53 -4.29 -13.72 29.71
CA ILE A 53 -3.60 -12.47 30.04
C ILE A 53 -2.27 -12.74 30.74
N GLY A 54 -2.25 -13.74 31.64
CA GLY A 54 -1.04 -14.12 32.37
C GLY A 54 0.07 -14.63 31.44
N ALA A 55 -0.27 -15.50 30.51
CA ALA A 55 0.70 -15.99 29.51
C ALA A 55 1.17 -14.87 28.59
N THR A 56 0.25 -14.05 28.09
CA THR A 56 0.56 -12.90 27.22
C THR A 56 1.52 -11.94 27.91
N LEU A 57 1.24 -11.56 29.15
CA LEU A 57 2.09 -10.68 29.94
C LEU A 57 3.48 -11.29 30.15
N SER A 58 3.54 -12.57 30.53
CA SER A 58 4.81 -13.25 30.81
C SER A 58 5.71 -13.29 29.58
N TYR A 59 5.17 -13.68 28.41
CA TYR A 59 5.91 -13.69 27.14
C TYR A 59 6.41 -12.31 26.74
N LYS A 60 5.55 -11.31 26.88
CA LYS A 60 5.87 -9.94 26.50
C LYS A 60 6.97 -9.36 27.40
N LEU A 61 6.84 -9.50 28.72
CA LEU A 61 7.88 -9.04 29.67
C LEU A 61 9.21 -9.73 29.43
N LEU A 62 9.22 -11.01 29.07
CA LEU A 62 10.43 -11.75 28.71
C LEU A 62 11.09 -11.20 27.43
N ASN A 63 10.29 -10.91 26.41
CA ASN A 63 10.80 -10.34 25.15
C ASN A 63 11.32 -8.90 25.33
N ASP A 64 10.66 -8.09 26.18
CA ASP A 64 11.12 -6.74 26.52
C ASP A 64 12.42 -6.75 27.32
N PHE A 65 12.53 -7.69 28.27
CA PHE A 65 13.75 -7.90 29.01
C PHE A 65 14.91 -8.23 28.07
N TRP A 66 14.70 -9.17 27.14
CA TRP A 66 15.70 -9.56 26.15
C TRP A 66 16.09 -8.40 25.22
N ALA A 67 15.11 -7.64 24.72
CA ALA A 67 15.37 -6.44 23.92
C ALA A 67 16.20 -5.40 24.68
N GLY A 68 15.89 -5.15 25.94
CA GLY A 68 16.66 -4.24 26.79
C GLY A 68 18.08 -4.70 27.04
N ILE A 69 18.30 -6.00 27.23
CA ILE A 69 19.67 -6.59 27.34
C ILE A 69 20.45 -6.42 26.03
N VAL A 70 19.85 -6.71 24.88
CA VAL A 70 20.50 -6.54 23.56
C VAL A 70 20.89 -5.08 23.34
N ILE A 71 20.01 -4.13 23.64
CA ILE A 71 20.29 -2.69 23.58
C ILE A 71 21.42 -2.33 24.54
N GLY A 72 21.37 -2.82 25.78
CA GLY A 72 22.43 -2.60 26.76
C GLY A 72 23.78 -3.11 26.26
N LEU A 73 23.85 -4.31 25.72
CA LEU A 73 25.08 -4.90 25.19
C LEU A 73 25.62 -4.10 23.98
N LEU A 74 24.74 -3.67 23.09
CA LEU A 74 25.11 -2.92 21.89
C LEU A 74 25.82 -1.61 22.21
N PHE A 75 25.43 -0.90 23.28
CA PHE A 75 25.95 0.42 23.61
C PHE A 75 27.04 0.41 24.69
N ILE A 76 27.42 -0.74 25.25
CA ILE A 76 28.55 -0.88 26.20
C ILE A 76 29.85 -0.27 25.64
N PRO A 77 30.29 -0.59 24.42
CA PRO A 77 31.54 -0.06 23.88
C PRO A 77 31.53 1.48 23.83
N PHE A 78 30.44 2.08 23.41
CA PHE A 78 30.30 3.54 23.35
C PHE A 78 30.38 4.17 24.74
N TYR A 79 29.76 3.57 25.75
CA TYR A 79 29.83 4.04 27.13
C TYR A 79 31.27 4.07 27.65
N PHE A 80 32.03 3.00 27.45
CA PHE A 80 33.42 2.91 27.92
C PHE A 80 34.36 3.82 27.12
N VAL A 81 34.17 3.99 25.82
CA VAL A 81 34.94 4.92 25.01
C VAL A 81 34.71 6.35 25.50
N LEU A 82 33.46 6.77 25.71
CA LEU A 82 33.14 8.08 26.22
C LEU A 82 33.67 8.32 27.66
N LEU A 83 33.63 7.28 28.49
CA LEU A 83 34.21 7.33 29.84
C LEU A 83 35.72 7.58 29.81
N TYR A 84 36.41 7.06 28.80
CA TYR A 84 37.84 7.30 28.58
C TYR A 84 38.11 8.77 28.16
N ILE A 85 37.27 9.32 27.32
CA ILE A 85 37.44 10.70 26.76
C ILE A 85 37.15 11.76 27.81
N LYS A 86 35.94 11.81 28.40
CA LYS A 86 35.57 12.86 29.36
C LYS A 86 34.38 12.48 30.23
N LYS A 87 34.51 12.57 31.55
CA LYS A 87 33.38 12.53 32.50
C LYS A 87 32.71 13.94 32.60
N PRO A 88 31.37 14.03 32.74
CA PRO A 88 30.32 13.01 32.81
C PRO A 88 29.59 12.76 31.45
N LEU A 89 30.28 12.95 30.33
CA LEU A 89 29.72 12.91 28.97
C LEU A 89 29.08 11.53 28.67
N GLU A 90 29.74 10.44 29.17
CA GLU A 90 29.25 9.08 28.96
C GLU A 90 27.83 8.84 29.52
N VAL A 91 27.59 9.32 30.72
CA VAL A 91 26.29 9.14 31.40
C VAL A 91 25.23 10.00 30.71
N TRP A 92 25.57 11.23 30.36
CA TRP A 92 24.63 12.14 29.69
C TRP A 92 24.25 11.60 28.31
N PHE A 93 25.24 11.19 27.52
CA PHE A 93 25.03 10.65 26.18
C PHE A 93 24.13 9.40 26.19
N ILE A 94 24.44 8.42 27.05
CA ILE A 94 23.63 7.20 27.14
C ILE A 94 22.22 7.49 27.63
N LYS A 95 22.03 8.43 28.56
CA LYS A 95 20.69 8.86 29.00
C LYS A 95 19.86 9.42 27.83
N VAL A 96 20.45 10.31 27.05
CA VAL A 96 19.78 10.90 25.88
C VAL A 96 19.49 9.82 24.83
N LEU A 97 20.45 8.95 24.54
CA LEU A 97 20.29 7.87 23.58
C LEU A 97 19.18 6.89 24.00
N PHE A 98 19.17 6.45 25.25
CA PHE A 98 18.15 5.56 25.77
C PHE A 98 16.76 6.24 25.84
N ALA A 99 16.71 7.54 26.14
CA ALA A 99 15.46 8.31 26.06
C ALA A 99 14.91 8.35 24.63
N LEU A 100 15.77 8.54 23.61
CA LEU A 100 15.37 8.46 22.20
C LEU A 100 14.87 7.05 21.83
N ILE A 101 15.54 6.02 22.28
CA ILE A 101 15.12 4.62 22.08
C ILE A 101 13.72 4.37 22.67
N ILE A 102 13.44 4.93 23.85
CA ILE A 102 12.13 4.82 24.51
C ILE A 102 11.04 5.56 23.71
N ILE A 103 11.38 6.75 23.17
CA ILE A 103 10.47 7.50 22.30
C ILE A 103 10.14 6.67 21.06
N ILE A 104 11.13 6.06 20.42
CA ILE A 104 10.93 5.19 19.25
C ILE A 104 10.08 3.96 19.62
N GLN A 105 10.41 3.28 20.72
CA GLN A 105 9.60 2.14 21.20
C GLN A 105 8.14 2.54 21.45
N PHE A 106 7.91 3.69 22.07
CA PHE A 106 6.55 4.21 22.29
C PHE A 106 5.82 4.48 20.97
N ALA A 107 6.49 5.14 20.00
CA ALA A 107 5.93 5.37 18.67
C ALA A 107 5.53 4.05 17.98
N LEU A 108 6.38 3.02 18.08
CA LEU A 108 6.11 1.70 17.52
C LEU A 108 4.95 0.98 18.24
N VAL A 109 4.84 1.11 19.56
CA VAL A 109 3.70 0.60 20.33
C VAL A 109 2.42 1.31 19.89
N LYS A 110 2.45 2.64 19.77
CA LYS A 110 1.32 3.43 19.28
C LYS A 110 0.88 2.98 17.88
N TYR A 111 1.83 2.84 16.96
CA TYR A 111 1.58 2.30 15.62
C TYR A 111 0.92 0.92 15.69
N SER A 112 1.46 0.01 16.50
CA SER A 112 0.91 -1.35 16.65
C SER A 112 -0.50 -1.36 17.25
N LEU A 113 -0.81 -0.45 18.18
CA LEU A 113 -2.17 -0.31 18.75
C LEU A 113 -3.19 0.22 17.72
N THR A 114 -2.75 1.09 16.79
CA THR A 114 -3.61 1.66 15.76
C THR A 114 -3.80 0.70 14.58
N THR A 115 -2.72 0.05 14.12
CA THR A 115 -2.72 -0.79 12.91
C THR A 115 -2.86 -2.30 13.20
N HIS A 116 -2.74 -2.71 14.45
CA HIS A 116 -2.71 -4.10 14.93
C HIS A 116 -1.58 -4.96 14.32
N ILE A 117 -0.56 -4.32 13.75
CA ILE A 117 0.63 -4.97 13.21
C ILE A 117 1.90 -4.30 13.74
N ASN A 118 3.01 -5.04 13.76
CA ASN A 118 4.31 -4.45 14.06
C ASN A 118 4.87 -3.76 12.83
N LEU A 119 5.41 -2.55 13.00
CA LEU A 119 6.16 -1.88 11.94
C LEU A 119 7.49 -2.59 11.72
N GLY A 120 7.74 -3.01 10.49
CA GLY A 120 8.93 -3.74 10.07
C GLY A 120 9.72 -3.00 8.99
N ALA A 121 10.44 -3.76 8.18
CA ALA A 121 11.21 -3.26 7.05
C ALA A 121 10.34 -2.63 5.94
N ASP A 122 9.03 -2.83 5.98
CA ASP A 122 8.06 -2.13 5.13
C ASP A 122 8.21 -0.60 5.21
N LEU A 123 8.62 -0.06 6.37
CA LEU A 123 8.98 1.34 6.54
C LEU A 123 9.96 1.84 5.46
N LEU A 124 10.91 1.01 5.04
CA LEU A 124 11.92 1.35 4.02
C LEU A 124 11.33 1.37 2.59
N GLY A 125 10.14 0.85 2.42
CA GLY A 125 9.42 0.80 1.16
C GLY A 125 8.61 2.07 0.86
N TYR A 126 8.21 2.83 1.88
CA TYR A 126 7.36 4.00 1.73
C TYR A 126 8.16 5.27 1.46
N SER A 127 7.59 6.17 0.65
CA SER A 127 8.09 7.55 0.54
C SER A 127 7.77 8.33 1.81
N PHE A 128 8.50 9.42 2.06
CA PHE A 128 8.19 10.29 3.20
C PHE A 128 6.76 10.86 3.11
N THR A 129 6.30 11.16 1.89
CA THR A 129 4.94 11.66 1.64
C THR A 129 3.88 10.60 1.97
N ASP A 130 4.09 9.34 1.57
CA ASP A 130 3.16 8.25 1.88
C ASP A 130 3.12 7.97 3.39
N MET A 131 4.28 8.01 4.07
CA MET A 131 4.35 7.88 5.53
C MET A 131 3.58 9.00 6.23
N TYR A 132 3.78 10.26 5.80
CA TYR A 132 3.06 11.42 6.34
C TYR A 132 1.54 11.28 6.12
N THR A 133 1.13 10.91 4.92
CA THR A 133 -0.29 10.69 4.57
C THR A 133 -0.90 9.59 5.45
N THR A 134 -0.22 8.46 5.62
CA THR A 134 -0.70 7.35 6.45
C THR A 134 -0.84 7.75 7.91
N VAL A 135 0.15 8.45 8.48
CA VAL A 135 0.11 8.91 9.87
C VAL A 135 -1.01 9.93 10.09
N THR A 136 -1.17 10.90 9.18
CA THR A 136 -2.23 11.92 9.28
C THR A 136 -3.62 11.36 9.04
N ALA A 137 -3.74 10.28 8.26
CA ALA A 137 -4.99 9.56 8.08
C ALA A 137 -5.44 8.83 9.34
N SER A 138 -4.49 8.19 10.04
CA SER A 138 -4.78 7.32 11.19
C SER A 138 -4.87 8.09 12.51
N GLU A 139 -4.17 9.22 12.65
CA GLU A 139 -4.04 9.94 13.92
C GLU A 139 -4.26 11.46 13.76
N SER A 140 -4.98 12.05 14.71
CA SER A 140 -5.08 13.51 14.79
C SER A 140 -3.83 14.08 15.46
N LEU A 141 -2.99 14.79 14.71
CA LEU A 141 -1.76 15.42 15.20
C LEU A 141 -2.08 16.68 16.05
N SER A 142 -2.70 16.49 17.23
CA SER A 142 -2.95 17.57 18.20
C SER A 142 -1.76 17.70 19.16
N LEU A 143 -1.65 18.84 19.87
CA LEU A 143 -0.63 19.00 20.90
C LEU A 143 -0.72 17.91 21.99
N LEU A 144 -1.92 17.45 22.34
CA LEU A 144 -2.14 16.35 23.26
C LEU A 144 -1.60 15.01 22.76
N TYR A 145 -1.55 14.81 21.43
CA TYR A 145 -0.94 13.63 20.82
C TYR A 145 0.54 13.49 21.18
N PHE A 146 1.26 14.62 21.27
CA PHE A 146 2.71 14.63 21.54
C PHE A 146 3.03 14.55 23.05
N LEU A 147 2.06 14.77 23.94
CA LEU A 147 2.29 14.75 25.38
C LEU A 147 2.89 13.43 25.91
N PRO A 148 2.43 12.23 25.52
CA PRO A 148 3.04 10.97 25.94
C PRO A 148 4.49 10.82 25.51
N PHE A 149 4.89 11.36 24.35
CA PHE A 149 6.28 11.34 23.90
C PHE A 149 7.24 12.13 24.80
N ILE A 150 6.72 13.08 25.56
CA ILE A 150 7.46 13.84 26.59
C ILE A 150 7.41 13.08 27.92
N ILE A 151 6.26 12.53 28.29
CA ILE A 151 6.05 11.82 29.56
C ILE A 151 6.95 10.57 29.65
N MET A 152 7.10 9.80 28.58
CA MET A 152 7.88 8.55 28.59
C MET A 152 9.36 8.75 28.89
N PRO A 153 10.10 9.70 28.28
CA PRO A 153 11.45 10.03 28.72
C PRO A 153 11.55 10.54 30.14
N LEU A 154 10.57 11.33 30.61
CA LEU A 154 10.54 11.80 32.00
C LEU A 154 10.33 10.64 32.98
N LEU A 155 9.48 9.68 32.66
CA LEU A 155 9.27 8.45 33.44
C LEU A 155 10.59 7.65 33.53
N TYR A 156 11.30 7.48 32.43
CA TYR A 156 12.61 6.85 32.39
C TYR A 156 13.63 7.56 33.30
N LEU A 157 13.69 8.89 33.27
CA LEU A 157 14.56 9.67 34.13
C LEU A 157 14.15 9.55 35.61
N GLY A 158 12.86 9.47 35.90
CA GLY A 158 12.31 9.23 37.24
C GLY A 158 12.73 7.84 37.77
N ILE A 159 12.66 6.80 36.92
CA ILE A 159 13.12 5.45 37.29
C ILE A 159 14.63 5.44 37.61
N ILE A 160 15.46 6.13 36.80
CA ILE A 160 16.89 6.28 37.10
C ILE A 160 17.08 6.94 38.46
N TYR A 161 16.34 8.00 38.79
CA TYR A 161 16.42 8.68 40.08
C TYR A 161 16.06 7.74 41.24
N LEU A 162 14.97 6.98 41.10
CA LEU A 162 14.52 6.02 42.13
C LEU A 162 15.55 4.91 42.33
N LEU A 163 16.06 4.30 41.26
CA LEU A 163 17.07 3.23 41.36
C LEU A 163 18.37 3.73 42.01
N LYS A 164 18.76 4.99 41.77
CA LYS A 164 19.90 5.60 42.46
C LYS A 164 19.64 5.84 43.95
N LYS A 165 18.43 6.28 44.32
CA LYS A 165 18.06 6.59 45.71
C LYS A 165 18.06 5.35 46.61
N PHE A 166 17.62 4.21 46.11
CA PHE A 166 17.51 2.97 46.84
C PHE A 166 18.81 2.19 47.01
N THR A 167 20.00 2.75 46.57
CA THR A 167 21.39 2.27 46.81
C THR A 167 21.57 0.75 46.90
N ILE A 168 21.05 0.05 45.93
CA ILE A 168 21.20 -1.41 45.83
C ILE A 168 22.48 -1.75 44.96
N GLY A 169 23.57 -1.05 45.19
CA GLY A 169 24.74 -1.03 44.29
C GLY A 169 25.39 -2.38 44.03
N ARG A 170 25.93 -3.06 45.01
CA ARG A 170 26.69 -4.32 44.81
C ARG A 170 25.82 -5.58 44.71
N GLN A 171 24.68 -5.58 45.41
CA GLN A 171 23.71 -6.70 45.39
C GLN A 171 23.00 -6.78 44.05
N ILE A 172 22.66 -5.66 43.38
CA ILE A 172 22.06 -5.64 42.04
C ILE A 172 22.98 -6.29 41.00
N PHE A 173 24.29 -6.13 41.09
CA PHE A 173 25.20 -6.73 40.11
C PHE A 173 25.09 -8.25 40.08
N GLY A 174 25.18 -8.89 41.26
CA GLY A 174 25.06 -10.34 41.38
C GLY A 174 23.64 -10.84 41.01
N THR A 175 22.60 -10.16 41.49
CA THR A 175 21.19 -10.52 41.18
C THR A 175 20.82 -10.24 39.74
N SER A 176 21.32 -9.16 39.13
CA SER A 176 21.11 -8.88 37.69
C SER A 176 21.77 -9.92 36.81
N PHE A 177 22.98 -10.37 37.14
CA PHE A 177 23.68 -11.42 36.39
C PHE A 177 22.93 -12.74 36.48
N LEU A 178 22.47 -13.12 37.67
CA LEU A 178 21.64 -14.31 37.87
C LEU A 178 20.31 -14.21 37.10
N LEU A 179 19.67 -13.06 37.12
CA LEU A 179 18.42 -12.77 36.40
C LEU A 179 18.62 -12.88 34.87
N ILE A 180 19.73 -12.38 34.35
CA ILE A 180 20.09 -12.51 32.92
C ILE A 180 20.26 -13.98 32.52
N ILE A 181 20.94 -14.79 33.39
CA ILE A 181 21.10 -16.24 33.12
C ILE A 181 19.73 -16.93 33.13
N ILE A 182 18.91 -16.71 34.16
CA ILE A 182 17.61 -17.37 34.29
C ILE A 182 16.67 -16.97 33.13
N LEU A 183 16.48 -15.68 32.91
CA LEU A 183 15.56 -15.18 31.87
C LEU A 183 16.11 -15.42 30.47
N GLY A 184 17.44 -15.38 30.29
CA GLY A 184 18.08 -15.77 29.03
C GLY A 184 17.88 -17.24 28.71
N SER A 185 18.01 -18.12 29.72
CA SER A 185 17.76 -19.56 29.57
C SER A 185 16.27 -19.83 29.26
N LEU A 186 15.35 -19.12 29.90
CA LEU A 186 13.91 -19.20 29.60
C LEU A 186 13.63 -18.78 28.16
N LYS A 187 14.26 -17.72 27.65
CA LYS A 187 14.09 -17.27 26.26
C LYS A 187 14.57 -18.30 25.24
N LEU A 188 15.64 -19.04 25.55
CA LEU A 188 16.15 -20.11 24.68
C LEU A 188 15.21 -21.32 24.59
N ILE A 189 14.42 -21.55 25.64
CA ILE A 189 13.48 -22.67 25.71
C ILE A 189 12.10 -22.30 25.17
N THR A 190 11.71 -21.02 25.24
CA THR A 190 10.39 -20.56 24.80
C THR A 190 10.38 -20.37 23.28
N PRO A 191 9.41 -20.96 22.54
CA PRO A 191 9.29 -20.74 21.12
C PRO A 191 9.02 -19.26 20.80
N ASP A 192 9.59 -18.77 19.72
CA ASP A 192 9.25 -17.43 19.22
C ASP A 192 7.81 -17.44 18.73
N SER A 193 6.97 -16.63 19.35
CA SER A 193 5.60 -16.42 18.87
C SER A 193 5.60 -15.37 17.75
N SER A 194 4.95 -15.69 16.65
CA SER A 194 4.74 -14.76 15.53
C SER A 194 3.72 -13.66 15.84
N ALA A 195 2.87 -13.83 16.87
CA ALA A 195 1.85 -12.85 17.18
C ALA A 195 2.45 -11.50 17.59
N ALA A 196 1.99 -10.44 16.92
CA ALA A 196 2.49 -9.09 17.08
C ALA A 196 2.50 -8.61 18.54
N ILE A 197 1.49 -8.99 19.33
CA ILE A 197 1.34 -8.57 20.72
C ILE A 197 2.48 -9.07 21.64
N PHE A 198 3.08 -10.23 21.35
CA PHE A 198 4.13 -10.79 22.20
C PHE A 198 5.51 -10.17 21.96
N GLN A 199 5.72 -9.55 20.80
CA GLN A 199 7.03 -9.08 20.38
C GLN A 199 7.34 -7.68 20.94
N ASN A 200 8.60 -7.44 21.31
CA ASN A 200 9.09 -6.08 21.52
C ASN A 200 9.21 -5.40 20.15
N LYS A 201 8.56 -4.24 19.99
CA LYS A 201 8.38 -3.58 18.68
C LYS A 201 9.70 -3.11 18.07
N LEU A 202 10.58 -2.56 18.90
CA LEU A 202 11.89 -2.09 18.43
C LEU A 202 12.81 -3.24 18.03
N TYR A 203 12.79 -4.33 18.80
CA TYR A 203 13.56 -5.53 18.47
C TYR A 203 13.06 -6.16 17.16
N PHE A 204 11.73 -6.22 16.98
CA PHE A 204 11.12 -6.68 15.75
C PHE A 204 11.56 -5.82 14.55
N LEU A 205 11.41 -4.48 14.65
CA LEU A 205 11.84 -3.55 13.61
C LEU A 205 13.31 -3.75 13.22
N ALA A 206 14.19 -3.82 14.21
CA ALA A 206 15.63 -3.99 13.96
C ALA A 206 15.93 -5.34 13.28
N LYS A 207 15.35 -6.45 13.79
CA LYS A 207 15.51 -7.80 13.23
C LYS A 207 15.01 -7.85 11.78
N ASP A 208 13.84 -7.28 11.51
CA ASP A 208 13.21 -7.30 10.19
C ASP A 208 14.00 -6.45 9.18
N ILE A 209 14.48 -5.27 9.59
CA ILE A 209 15.36 -4.43 8.75
C ILE A 209 16.67 -5.14 8.41
N ILE A 210 17.31 -5.81 9.39
CA ILE A 210 18.55 -6.55 9.15
C ILE A 210 18.30 -7.71 8.18
N SER A 211 17.22 -8.45 8.38
CA SER A 211 16.81 -9.53 7.48
C SER A 211 16.62 -9.04 6.05
N PHE A 212 15.86 -7.94 5.91
CA PHE A 212 15.61 -7.29 4.63
C PHE A 212 16.88 -6.80 3.94
N GLN A 213 17.84 -6.22 4.68
CA GLN A 213 19.11 -5.76 4.11
C GLN A 213 20.00 -6.92 3.66
N ASN A 214 20.01 -8.02 4.42
CA ASN A 214 20.75 -9.21 4.05
C ASN A 214 20.22 -9.83 2.76
N GLU A 215 18.90 -9.91 2.61
CA GLU A 215 18.28 -10.38 1.37
C GLU A 215 18.59 -9.47 0.18
N LYS A 216 18.63 -8.15 0.40
CA LYS A 216 18.93 -7.18 -0.64
C LYS A 216 20.36 -7.28 -1.16
N SER A 217 21.33 -7.61 -0.30
CA SER A 217 22.74 -7.74 -0.68
C SER A 217 23.02 -8.90 -1.64
N GLU A 218 22.17 -9.93 -1.66
CA GLU A 218 22.29 -11.08 -2.55
C GLU A 218 21.79 -10.82 -3.99
N LEU A 219 21.10 -9.69 -4.26
CA LEU A 219 20.46 -9.39 -5.55
C LEU A 219 21.31 -8.49 -6.47
N ASP A 220 22.65 -8.69 -6.53
CA ASP A 220 23.46 -8.04 -7.57
C ASP A 220 23.13 -8.65 -8.94
N VAL A 221 22.45 -7.86 -9.75
CA VAL A 221 22.05 -8.24 -11.12
C VAL A 221 23.09 -7.90 -12.19
N SER A 222 24.23 -7.32 -11.82
CA SER A 222 25.25 -6.86 -12.78
C SER A 222 25.73 -7.99 -13.69
N ASN A 223 25.90 -9.18 -13.13
CA ASN A 223 26.43 -10.37 -13.79
C ASN A 223 25.34 -11.38 -14.24
N LEU A 224 24.04 -11.08 -14.01
CA LEU A 224 22.98 -11.98 -14.41
C LEU A 224 22.78 -11.97 -15.93
N VAL A 225 23.00 -13.13 -16.55
CA VAL A 225 22.75 -13.38 -17.96
C VAL A 225 21.77 -14.54 -18.09
N TYR A 226 20.67 -14.31 -18.79
CA TYR A 226 19.69 -15.35 -19.13
C TYR A 226 19.89 -15.80 -20.57
N LYS A 227 19.66 -17.09 -20.87
CA LYS A 227 19.74 -17.64 -22.25
C LYS A 227 18.85 -16.86 -23.22
N LYS A 228 17.67 -16.40 -22.78
CA LYS A 228 16.79 -15.51 -23.55
C LYS A 228 16.90 -14.09 -23.00
N VAL A 229 17.11 -13.11 -23.86
CA VAL A 229 17.13 -11.68 -23.49
C VAL A 229 15.83 -11.22 -22.83
N TYR A 230 14.70 -11.77 -23.27
CA TYR A 230 13.37 -11.56 -22.70
C TYR A 230 12.82 -12.90 -22.21
N PRO A 231 13.11 -13.31 -20.98
CA PRO A 231 12.79 -14.65 -20.48
C PRO A 231 11.30 -15.00 -20.47
N LEU A 232 10.43 -14.01 -20.22
CA LEU A 232 8.98 -14.19 -20.20
C LEU A 232 8.32 -14.18 -21.58
N LEU A 233 9.05 -13.75 -22.61
CA LEU A 233 8.45 -13.59 -23.94
C LEU A 233 8.06 -14.93 -24.52
N LYS A 234 6.75 -15.14 -24.74
CA LYS A 234 6.15 -16.35 -25.33
C LYS A 234 5.10 -16.01 -26.39
N PRO A 235 4.82 -16.92 -27.35
CA PRO A 235 3.73 -16.72 -28.29
C PRO A 235 2.38 -16.62 -27.57
N PHE A 236 1.54 -15.67 -27.97
CA PHE A 236 0.20 -15.52 -27.34
C PHE A 236 -0.65 -16.77 -27.50
N LYS A 237 -0.58 -17.46 -28.62
CA LYS A 237 -1.34 -18.70 -28.91
C LYS A 237 -1.12 -19.84 -27.89
N GLU A 238 -0.07 -19.75 -27.07
CA GLU A 238 0.15 -20.73 -25.98
C GLU A 238 -0.75 -20.49 -24.76
N THR A 239 -1.39 -19.31 -24.65
CA THR A 239 -2.34 -18.99 -23.60
C THR A 239 -3.69 -19.62 -23.92
N LYS A 240 -4.16 -20.53 -23.06
CA LYS A 240 -5.41 -21.27 -23.26
C LYS A 240 -6.62 -20.41 -22.93
N ASP A 241 -7.65 -20.50 -23.77
CA ASP A 241 -8.97 -19.95 -23.45
C ASP A 241 -9.74 -20.95 -22.54
N VAL A 242 -9.76 -20.65 -21.25
CA VAL A 242 -10.43 -21.45 -20.23
C VAL A 242 -11.84 -20.95 -19.91
N LEU A 243 -12.23 -19.77 -20.41
CA LEU A 243 -13.50 -19.12 -20.09
C LEU A 243 -14.60 -19.41 -21.11
N ALA A 244 -14.28 -19.59 -22.40
CA ALA A 244 -15.26 -19.83 -23.47
C ALA A 244 -16.27 -20.97 -23.21
N PRO A 245 -15.89 -22.09 -22.55
CA PRO A 245 -16.84 -23.14 -22.23
C PRO A 245 -18.03 -22.68 -21.39
N PHE A 246 -17.85 -21.63 -20.60
CA PHE A 246 -18.85 -21.11 -19.66
C PHE A 246 -19.69 -19.95 -20.20
N PHE A 247 -19.35 -19.39 -21.38
CA PHE A 247 -20.03 -18.23 -21.92
C PHE A 247 -20.85 -18.53 -23.18
N ASN A 248 -22.01 -17.88 -23.29
CA ASN A 248 -22.73 -17.69 -24.54
C ASN A 248 -22.12 -16.49 -25.26
N VAL A 249 -21.19 -16.75 -26.15
CA VAL A 249 -20.46 -15.68 -26.87
C VAL A 249 -21.41 -14.90 -27.76
N GLN A 250 -21.44 -13.58 -27.61
CA GLN A 250 -22.24 -12.66 -28.44
C GLN A 250 -21.43 -12.24 -29.68
N SER A 251 -22.10 -11.60 -30.66
CA SER A 251 -21.45 -11.08 -31.86
C SER A 251 -20.59 -9.84 -31.57
N GLU A 252 -21.02 -9.03 -30.61
CA GLU A 252 -20.41 -7.77 -30.23
C GLU A 252 -19.41 -7.97 -29.09
N LYS A 253 -18.29 -7.23 -29.13
CA LYS A 253 -17.32 -7.22 -28.06
C LYS A 253 -17.99 -6.83 -26.74
N PRO A 254 -17.81 -7.59 -25.64
CA PRO A 254 -18.45 -7.28 -24.36
C PRO A 254 -17.82 -6.06 -23.68
N ASN A 255 -18.61 -5.32 -22.90
CA ASN A 255 -18.06 -4.42 -21.91
C ASN A 255 -17.48 -5.21 -20.75
N ILE A 256 -16.49 -4.66 -20.07
CA ILE A 256 -15.80 -5.27 -18.95
C ILE A 256 -15.79 -4.30 -17.79
N VAL A 257 -16.25 -4.74 -16.63
CA VAL A 257 -16.21 -4.00 -15.37
C VAL A 257 -15.37 -4.79 -14.39
N ILE A 258 -14.28 -4.22 -13.92
CA ILE A 258 -13.40 -4.84 -12.91
C ILE A 258 -13.56 -4.03 -11.61
N ILE A 259 -13.99 -4.70 -10.54
CA ILE A 259 -14.10 -4.10 -9.21
C ILE A 259 -13.02 -4.72 -8.32
N MET A 260 -12.02 -3.91 -7.97
CA MET A 260 -10.98 -4.24 -6.99
C MET A 260 -11.47 -3.74 -5.64
N VAL A 261 -11.76 -4.67 -4.75
CA VAL A 261 -12.35 -4.35 -3.44
C VAL A 261 -11.25 -4.28 -2.39
N GLU A 262 -11.07 -3.09 -1.82
CA GLU A 262 -10.11 -2.85 -0.74
C GLU A 262 -10.32 -3.82 0.41
N GLY A 263 -9.27 -4.57 0.76
CA GLY A 263 -9.21 -5.41 1.93
C GLY A 263 -10.14 -6.65 1.95
N LEU A 264 -10.77 -7.01 0.84
CA LEU A 264 -11.71 -8.14 0.79
C LEU A 264 -10.98 -9.49 0.78
N GLY A 265 -10.80 -10.10 1.94
CA GLY A 265 -10.35 -11.49 2.08
C GLY A 265 -11.48 -12.50 1.91
N SER A 266 -11.14 -13.71 1.42
CA SER A 266 -12.09 -14.80 1.30
C SER A 266 -12.69 -15.24 2.65
N ASP A 267 -11.99 -15.04 3.76
CA ASP A 267 -12.46 -15.39 5.10
C ASP A 267 -13.62 -14.51 5.59
N PHE A 268 -13.90 -13.38 4.94
CA PHE A 268 -15.08 -12.53 5.21
C PHE A 268 -16.33 -12.98 4.44
N MET A 269 -16.23 -13.96 3.53
CA MET A 269 -17.29 -14.38 2.65
C MET A 269 -17.90 -15.72 3.06
N GLY A 270 -19.18 -15.90 2.72
CA GLY A 270 -19.90 -17.15 2.84
C GLY A 270 -19.92 -17.70 4.27
N ASN A 271 -19.49 -18.96 4.41
CA ASN A 271 -19.40 -19.65 5.70
C ASN A 271 -17.98 -19.68 6.28
N ASN A 272 -17.07 -18.88 5.76
CA ASN A 272 -15.70 -18.79 6.27
C ASN A 272 -15.65 -18.10 7.65
N SER A 273 -14.48 -18.05 8.26
CA SER A 273 -14.27 -17.67 9.67
C SER A 273 -15.01 -16.40 10.10
N TYR A 274 -14.99 -15.37 9.27
CA TYR A 274 -15.62 -14.07 9.51
C TYR A 274 -16.78 -13.77 8.54
N GLY A 275 -17.31 -14.78 7.85
CA GLY A 275 -18.38 -14.58 6.86
C GLY A 275 -19.72 -14.15 7.48
N GLY A 276 -20.59 -13.59 6.63
CA GLY A 276 -21.89 -13.06 6.99
C GLY A 276 -21.99 -11.54 6.89
N PHE A 277 -20.90 -10.86 6.55
CA PHE A 277 -20.85 -9.40 6.39
C PHE A 277 -20.76 -8.96 4.92
N THR A 278 -20.89 -9.90 3.98
CA THR A 278 -20.90 -9.68 2.53
C THR A 278 -22.09 -10.37 1.85
N PRO A 279 -23.35 -10.17 2.32
CA PRO A 279 -24.48 -10.96 1.87
C PRO A 279 -24.79 -10.87 0.38
N PHE A 280 -24.52 -9.75 -0.27
CA PHE A 280 -24.70 -9.63 -1.71
C PHE A 280 -23.64 -10.39 -2.49
N LEU A 281 -22.37 -10.23 -2.16
CA LEU A 281 -21.28 -10.95 -2.80
C LEU A 281 -21.44 -12.46 -2.59
N ASP A 282 -21.83 -12.89 -1.39
CA ASP A 282 -22.12 -14.31 -1.10
C ASP A 282 -23.21 -14.86 -2.02
N SER A 283 -24.32 -14.11 -2.19
CA SER A 283 -25.38 -14.47 -3.13
C SER A 283 -24.90 -14.51 -4.58
N LEU A 284 -24.01 -13.59 -4.96
CA LEU A 284 -23.50 -13.48 -6.33
C LEU A 284 -22.60 -14.65 -6.70
N THR A 285 -21.85 -15.24 -5.77
CA THR A 285 -21.01 -16.42 -6.04
C THR A 285 -21.80 -17.59 -6.61
N SER A 286 -23.05 -17.78 -6.16
CA SER A 286 -23.95 -18.85 -6.65
C SER A 286 -24.40 -18.67 -8.10
N LYS A 287 -24.19 -17.50 -8.68
CA LYS A 287 -24.58 -17.13 -10.07
C LYS A 287 -23.38 -16.85 -10.97
N SER A 288 -22.18 -17.13 -10.50
CA SER A 288 -20.93 -16.71 -11.11
C SER A 288 -19.99 -17.90 -11.35
N LEU A 289 -18.91 -17.64 -12.08
CA LEU A 289 -17.70 -18.44 -11.98
C LEU A 289 -16.97 -17.95 -10.75
N TYR A 290 -16.75 -18.84 -9.78
CA TYR A 290 -16.17 -18.49 -8.49
C TYR A 290 -14.94 -19.35 -8.16
N TRP A 291 -13.78 -18.72 -8.03
CA TRP A 291 -12.57 -19.36 -7.53
C TRP A 291 -12.48 -19.16 -6.01
N GLU A 292 -12.65 -20.26 -5.29
CA GLU A 292 -12.53 -20.26 -3.81
C GLU A 292 -11.11 -20.04 -3.34
N ASN A 293 -10.14 -20.70 -3.99
CA ASN A 293 -8.74 -20.70 -3.62
C ASN A 293 -7.95 -19.74 -4.50
N PHE A 294 -8.36 -18.48 -4.50
CA PHE A 294 -7.74 -17.45 -5.29
C PHE A 294 -6.84 -16.56 -4.42
N VAL A 295 -5.68 -16.15 -4.94
CA VAL A 295 -4.73 -15.37 -4.17
C VAL A 295 -4.38 -14.04 -4.84
N SER A 296 -4.31 -13.01 -4.03
CA SER A 296 -3.60 -11.79 -4.39
C SER A 296 -2.10 -12.07 -4.44
N ASN A 297 -1.41 -11.51 -5.43
CA ASN A 297 0.04 -11.62 -5.52
C ASN A 297 0.77 -10.72 -4.51
N THR A 298 0.07 -9.74 -3.93
CA THR A 298 0.63 -8.82 -2.94
C THR A 298 -0.26 -8.74 -1.70
N GLY A 299 0.35 -8.62 -0.54
CA GLY A 299 -0.37 -8.47 0.74
C GLY A 299 -0.76 -7.04 1.09
N ARG A 300 -0.77 -6.13 0.10
CA ARG A 300 -1.14 -4.71 0.20
C ARG A 300 -1.59 -4.21 -1.17
N THR A 301 -2.35 -3.11 -1.18
CA THR A 301 -2.98 -2.50 -2.36
C THR A 301 -2.01 -2.11 -3.47
N PHE A 302 -0.77 -1.68 -3.15
CA PHE A 302 0.20 -1.15 -4.11
C PHE A 302 0.50 -2.06 -5.32
N GLY A 303 0.27 -3.35 -5.20
CA GLY A 303 0.61 -4.31 -6.26
C GLY A 303 -0.57 -4.81 -7.09
N VAL A 304 -1.82 -4.54 -6.69
CA VAL A 304 -3.00 -5.12 -7.36
C VAL A 304 -3.12 -4.66 -8.81
N ALA A 305 -2.91 -3.38 -9.11
CA ALA A 305 -3.06 -2.86 -10.46
C ALA A 305 -2.08 -3.53 -11.45
N SER A 306 -0.79 -3.65 -11.09
CA SER A 306 0.21 -4.30 -11.93
C SER A 306 0.03 -5.82 -12.02
N SER A 307 -0.45 -6.47 -10.97
CA SER A 307 -0.69 -7.92 -10.96
C SER A 307 -1.94 -8.28 -11.76
N LEU A 308 -3.09 -7.68 -11.42
CA LEU A 308 -4.38 -8.03 -11.99
C LEU A 308 -4.54 -7.54 -13.43
N LEU A 309 -4.15 -6.28 -13.69
CA LEU A 309 -4.37 -5.64 -15.00
C LEU A 309 -3.24 -5.86 -16.01
N ALA A 310 -2.11 -6.41 -15.57
CA ALA A 310 -0.97 -6.56 -16.47
C ALA A 310 -0.12 -7.82 -16.26
N SER A 311 -0.41 -8.62 -15.22
CA SER A 311 0.36 -9.85 -14.93
C SER A 311 1.88 -9.61 -14.91
N LEU A 312 2.31 -8.53 -14.23
CA LEU A 312 3.71 -8.05 -14.22
C LEU A 312 4.49 -8.56 -13.01
N PRO A 313 5.83 -8.66 -13.12
CA PRO A 313 6.71 -8.88 -11.96
C PRO A 313 6.62 -7.73 -10.97
N TYR A 314 7.15 -7.94 -9.75
CA TYR A 314 6.99 -6.97 -8.67
C TYR A 314 7.91 -5.74 -8.74
N GLY A 315 9.11 -5.89 -9.31
CA GLY A 315 10.17 -4.92 -9.05
C GLY A 315 10.82 -5.10 -7.67
N GLU A 316 11.59 -4.13 -7.22
CA GLU A 316 12.30 -4.20 -5.93
C GLU A 316 11.39 -3.86 -4.75
N LYS A 317 10.58 -2.80 -4.87
CA LYS A 317 9.68 -2.31 -3.82
C LYS A 317 8.20 -2.35 -4.20
N GLY A 318 7.90 -2.80 -5.38
CA GLY A 318 6.61 -2.73 -6.06
C GLY A 318 6.82 -2.24 -7.49
N PHE A 319 6.06 -2.77 -8.45
CA PHE A 319 6.22 -2.40 -9.85
C PHE A 319 5.97 -0.90 -10.08
N LEU A 320 4.95 -0.34 -9.45
CA LEU A 320 4.58 1.06 -9.57
C LEU A 320 5.60 2.01 -8.91
N GLU A 321 6.38 1.52 -7.95
CA GLU A 321 7.38 2.30 -7.24
C GLU A 321 8.66 2.58 -8.06
N MET A 322 8.76 2.02 -9.26
CA MET A 322 9.92 2.22 -10.09
C MET A 322 9.88 3.61 -10.74
N GLY A 323 10.99 4.34 -10.67
CA GLY A 323 11.11 5.69 -11.24
C GLY A 323 10.85 5.74 -12.74
N THR A 324 11.25 4.68 -13.45
CA THR A 324 10.91 4.46 -14.86
C THR A 324 10.30 3.08 -14.99
N LEU A 325 9.05 3.02 -15.47
CA LEU A 325 8.38 1.74 -15.67
C LEU A 325 9.03 0.99 -16.84
N PRO A 326 9.37 -0.31 -16.65
CA PRO A 326 9.86 -1.15 -17.74
C PRO A 326 8.86 -1.26 -18.86
N SER A 327 9.35 -1.49 -20.07
CA SER A 327 8.51 -1.76 -21.24
C SER A 327 7.64 -3.00 -20.99
N HIS A 328 6.33 -2.82 -21.05
CA HIS A 328 5.34 -3.86 -20.81
C HIS A 328 4.05 -3.60 -21.61
N ILE A 329 3.19 -4.60 -21.68
CA ILE A 329 1.81 -4.51 -22.15
C ILE A 329 0.87 -4.88 -20.99
N SER A 330 -0.36 -4.41 -21.04
CA SER A 330 -1.38 -4.65 -20.03
C SER A 330 -2.74 -4.95 -20.66
N LEU A 331 -3.70 -5.40 -19.87
CA LEU A 331 -5.09 -5.48 -20.28
C LEU A 331 -5.61 -4.14 -20.79
N LEU A 332 -5.24 -3.04 -20.11
CA LEU A 332 -5.64 -1.67 -20.46
C LEU A 332 -5.18 -1.30 -21.86
N SER A 333 -3.88 -1.45 -22.14
CA SER A 333 -3.28 -1.08 -23.42
C SER A 333 -3.74 -1.98 -24.57
N VAL A 334 -3.90 -3.28 -24.34
CA VAL A 334 -4.37 -4.24 -25.35
C VAL A 334 -5.84 -3.98 -25.71
N LEU A 335 -6.71 -3.72 -24.73
CA LEU A 335 -8.10 -3.42 -24.99
C LEU A 335 -8.25 -2.06 -25.70
N LYS A 336 -7.49 -1.05 -25.30
CA LYS A 336 -7.46 0.24 -26.00
C LYS A 336 -7.05 0.09 -27.45
N ALA A 337 -6.02 -0.70 -27.76
CA ALA A 337 -5.60 -1.00 -29.12
C ALA A 337 -6.65 -1.79 -29.93
N ASN A 338 -7.68 -2.29 -29.27
CA ASN A 338 -8.84 -2.98 -29.84
C ASN A 338 -10.15 -2.21 -29.69
N ASP A 339 -10.08 -0.88 -29.72
CA ASP A 339 -11.19 0.08 -29.73
C ASP A 339 -12.03 0.17 -28.45
N TYR A 340 -11.52 -0.35 -27.34
CA TYR A 340 -12.18 -0.12 -26.03
C TYR A 340 -11.90 1.28 -25.52
N THR A 341 -12.90 1.93 -24.98
CA THR A 341 -12.71 3.09 -24.10
C THR A 341 -12.29 2.59 -22.73
N THR A 342 -11.15 3.02 -22.24
CA THR A 342 -10.57 2.57 -20.96
C THR A 342 -10.76 3.61 -19.87
N SER A 343 -11.24 3.17 -18.70
CA SER A 343 -11.49 4.06 -17.56
C SER A 343 -10.98 3.44 -16.26
N TYR A 344 -10.52 4.31 -15.36
CA TYR A 344 -10.16 3.95 -13.99
C TYR A 344 -10.80 4.92 -13.01
N TYR A 345 -11.44 4.39 -11.95
CA TYR A 345 -12.16 5.14 -10.94
C TYR A 345 -11.63 4.79 -9.56
N CYS A 346 -11.32 5.81 -8.77
CA CYS A 346 -10.97 5.67 -7.36
C CYS A 346 -11.44 6.89 -6.56
N GLY A 347 -11.67 6.72 -5.28
CA GLY A 347 -12.12 7.81 -4.41
C GLY A 347 -10.99 8.67 -3.87
N ASP A 348 -9.76 8.16 -3.88
CA ASP A 348 -8.53 8.78 -3.39
C ASP A 348 -7.78 9.55 -4.49
N ASP A 349 -6.62 10.11 -4.12
CA ASP A 349 -5.69 10.69 -5.10
C ASP A 349 -4.92 9.58 -5.82
N SER A 350 -5.02 9.54 -7.14
CA SER A 350 -4.34 8.56 -7.98
C SER A 350 -2.80 8.67 -7.97
N SER A 351 -2.24 9.74 -7.39
CA SER A 351 -0.80 9.86 -7.15
C SER A 351 -0.33 8.96 -5.99
N PHE A 352 -1.21 8.62 -5.05
CA PHE A 352 -0.89 7.68 -3.98
C PHE A 352 -0.54 6.31 -4.56
N ASP A 353 0.54 5.69 -4.06
CA ASP A 353 1.13 4.47 -4.62
C ASP A 353 1.45 4.57 -6.13
N ARG A 354 1.61 5.80 -6.67
CA ARG A 354 1.98 6.08 -8.07
C ARG A 354 1.04 5.42 -9.10
N LYS A 355 -0.21 5.17 -8.76
CA LYS A 355 -1.21 4.58 -9.66
C LYS A 355 -1.31 5.33 -10.96
N ILE A 356 -1.31 6.66 -10.91
CA ILE A 356 -1.42 7.52 -12.09
C ILE A 356 -0.30 7.28 -13.09
N ASN A 357 0.93 7.01 -12.64
CA ASN A 357 2.06 6.75 -13.55
C ASN A 357 1.84 5.48 -14.39
N PHE A 358 1.31 4.43 -13.77
CA PHE A 358 0.95 3.19 -14.46
C PHE A 358 -0.23 3.39 -15.44
N LEU A 359 -1.26 4.12 -15.01
CA LEU A 359 -2.44 4.39 -15.84
C LEU A 359 -2.08 5.23 -17.06
N GLU A 360 -1.23 6.24 -16.90
CA GLU A 360 -0.75 7.07 -18.02
C GLU A 360 0.21 6.33 -18.94
N TYR A 361 1.10 5.50 -18.38
CA TYR A 361 1.95 4.64 -19.20
C TYR A 361 1.13 3.74 -20.13
N ASN A 362 0.00 3.23 -19.63
CA ASN A 362 -0.94 2.39 -20.38
C ASN A 362 -1.98 3.19 -21.17
N GLU A 363 -1.83 4.53 -21.27
CA GLU A 363 -2.68 5.45 -22.03
C GLU A 363 -4.18 5.32 -21.71
N VAL A 364 -4.55 5.16 -20.45
CA VAL A 364 -5.96 5.08 -20.01
C VAL A 364 -6.69 6.37 -20.40
N ASP A 365 -7.84 6.25 -21.07
CA ASP A 365 -8.56 7.40 -21.63
C ASP A 365 -9.14 8.29 -20.54
N HIS A 366 -9.68 7.68 -19.47
CA HIS A 366 -10.38 8.39 -18.40
C HIS A 366 -9.87 7.90 -17.03
N VAL A 367 -9.18 8.75 -16.31
CA VAL A 367 -8.84 8.53 -14.90
C VAL A 367 -9.70 9.48 -14.07
N THR A 368 -10.59 8.94 -13.25
CA THR A 368 -11.46 9.70 -12.34
C THR A 368 -11.05 9.40 -10.90
N ASP A 369 -10.33 10.34 -10.30
CA ASP A 369 -9.85 10.32 -8.92
C ASP A 369 -10.51 11.46 -8.10
N VAL A 370 -10.11 11.65 -6.86
CA VAL A 370 -10.65 12.66 -5.95
C VAL A 370 -10.78 14.07 -6.57
N LYS A 371 -9.97 14.40 -7.58
CA LYS A 371 -9.91 15.72 -8.22
C LYS A 371 -11.00 15.91 -9.28
N LYS A 372 -11.70 14.83 -9.69
CA LYS A 372 -12.67 14.84 -10.80
C LYS A 372 -14.12 14.54 -10.43
N PHE A 373 -14.44 14.41 -9.14
CA PHE A 373 -15.83 14.14 -8.74
C PHE A 373 -16.76 15.32 -9.02
N GLY A 374 -16.34 16.53 -8.64
CA GLY A 374 -17.12 17.73 -8.83
C GLY A 374 -18.27 17.91 -7.82
N PRO A 375 -19.20 18.84 -8.08
CA PRO A 375 -20.31 19.10 -7.17
C PRO A 375 -21.32 17.94 -7.16
N GLY A 376 -22.02 17.76 -6.03
CA GLY A 376 -23.06 16.72 -5.88
C GLY A 376 -22.53 15.37 -5.38
N TYR A 377 -21.26 15.27 -5.05
CA TYR A 377 -20.62 14.12 -4.41
C TYR A 377 -20.08 14.51 -3.04
N VAL A 378 -20.16 13.59 -2.07
CA VAL A 378 -19.81 13.84 -0.67
C VAL A 378 -18.56 13.06 -0.31
N LYS A 379 -17.50 13.77 0.08
CA LYS A 379 -16.29 13.16 0.63
C LYS A 379 -16.55 12.54 1.99
N THR A 380 -15.71 11.57 2.37
CA THR A 380 -15.66 11.10 3.74
C THR A 380 -15.33 12.25 4.69
N LYS A 381 -15.89 12.20 5.91
CA LYS A 381 -15.64 13.22 6.92
C LYS A 381 -14.15 13.28 7.24
N GLU A 382 -13.63 14.49 7.29
CA GLU A 382 -12.24 14.70 7.74
C GLU A 382 -12.06 14.27 9.20
N ASN A 383 -10.92 13.70 9.50
CA ASN A 383 -10.51 13.42 10.87
C ASN A 383 -10.16 14.73 11.61
N ALA A 384 -9.87 14.66 12.91
CA ALA A 384 -9.52 15.84 13.70
C ALA A 384 -8.24 16.58 13.22
N GLY A 385 -7.43 15.95 12.37
CA GLY A 385 -6.26 16.54 11.69
C GLY A 385 -6.58 17.20 10.34
N GLY A 386 -7.84 17.20 9.91
CA GLY A 386 -8.27 17.76 8.61
C GLY A 386 -7.98 16.84 7.42
N PHE A 387 -7.72 15.56 7.65
CA PHE A 387 -7.45 14.59 6.59
C PHE A 387 -8.70 13.77 6.22
N SER A 388 -8.91 13.59 4.92
CA SER A 388 -9.87 12.65 4.34
C SER A 388 -9.22 11.92 3.17
N TRP A 389 -9.41 10.62 3.08
CA TRP A 389 -8.98 9.85 1.90
C TRP A 389 -9.70 10.26 0.61
N GLY A 390 -10.91 10.80 0.72
CA GLY A 390 -11.67 11.26 -0.44
C GLY A 390 -13.11 10.76 -0.45
N TYR A 391 -13.52 10.10 -1.54
CA TYR A 391 -14.91 9.69 -1.74
C TYR A 391 -15.13 8.22 -1.37
N PRO A 392 -16.21 7.91 -0.61
CA PRO A 392 -16.53 6.54 -0.23
C PRO A 392 -17.13 5.76 -1.40
N ASP A 393 -17.22 4.44 -1.26
CA ASP A 393 -17.59 3.50 -2.34
C ASP A 393 -18.90 3.84 -3.05
N ALA A 394 -19.95 4.21 -2.30
CA ALA A 394 -21.22 4.58 -2.92
C ALA A 394 -21.08 5.79 -3.84
N GLU A 395 -20.24 6.77 -3.50
CA GLU A 395 -19.97 7.93 -4.34
C GLU A 395 -19.09 7.58 -5.54
N ILE A 396 -18.12 6.64 -5.37
CA ILE A 396 -17.31 6.12 -6.50
C ILE A 396 -18.22 5.46 -7.52
N PHE A 397 -19.10 4.55 -7.09
CA PHE A 397 -20.06 3.87 -7.98
C PHE A 397 -21.06 4.83 -8.62
N LYS A 398 -21.59 5.79 -7.87
CA LYS A 398 -22.48 6.85 -8.40
C LYS A 398 -21.76 7.67 -9.47
N LYS A 399 -20.50 8.05 -9.24
CA LYS A 399 -19.68 8.78 -10.22
C LYS A 399 -19.44 7.95 -11.46
N THR A 400 -19.07 6.67 -11.29
CA THR A 400 -18.91 5.74 -12.41
C THR A 400 -20.17 5.70 -13.27
N LEU A 401 -21.34 5.42 -12.69
CA LEU A 401 -22.60 5.35 -13.42
C LEU A 401 -22.93 6.65 -14.17
N SER A 402 -22.65 7.80 -13.57
CA SER A 402 -22.92 9.10 -14.19
C SER A 402 -22.06 9.40 -15.43
N GLU A 403 -20.92 8.72 -15.58
CA GLU A 403 -20.02 8.93 -16.70
C GLU A 403 -20.21 7.94 -17.86
N LEU A 404 -20.92 6.83 -17.63
CA LEU A 404 -21.05 5.75 -18.62
C LEU A 404 -21.72 6.20 -19.91
N ASP A 405 -22.75 7.06 -19.83
CA ASP A 405 -23.52 7.52 -21.00
C ASP A 405 -22.67 8.37 -21.98
N ASN A 406 -21.59 8.96 -21.48
CA ASN A 406 -20.70 9.80 -22.27
C ASN A 406 -19.51 9.03 -22.88
N LYS A 407 -19.49 7.71 -22.74
CA LYS A 407 -18.36 6.86 -23.16
C LYS A 407 -18.77 5.91 -24.29
N LYS A 408 -17.90 5.82 -25.29
CA LYS A 408 -18.08 4.89 -26.40
C LYS A 408 -17.90 3.44 -25.93
N MET A 409 -18.75 2.55 -26.42
CA MET A 409 -18.62 1.09 -26.25
C MET A 409 -17.78 0.46 -27.38
N PRO A 410 -17.09 -0.66 -27.16
CA PRO A 410 -17.00 -1.38 -25.88
C PRO A 410 -16.14 -0.63 -24.86
N ARG A 411 -16.37 -0.88 -23.56
CA ARG A 411 -15.64 -0.22 -22.46
C ARG A 411 -14.92 -1.22 -21.56
N LEU A 412 -13.82 -0.78 -21.00
CA LEU A 412 -13.21 -1.33 -19.80
C LEU A 412 -13.30 -0.28 -18.69
N ASP A 413 -14.10 -0.56 -17.68
CA ASP A 413 -14.22 0.28 -16.49
C ASP A 413 -13.60 -0.44 -15.29
N VAL A 414 -12.51 0.07 -14.77
CA VAL A 414 -11.82 -0.44 -13.58
C VAL A 414 -12.16 0.44 -12.39
N ILE A 415 -12.67 -0.14 -11.32
CA ILE A 415 -13.15 0.56 -10.14
C ILE A 415 -12.39 0.03 -8.92
N MET A 416 -11.74 0.92 -8.17
CA MET A 416 -11.10 0.62 -6.90
C MET A 416 -11.92 1.19 -5.76
N THR A 417 -12.36 0.35 -4.82
CA THR A 417 -13.07 0.81 -3.61
C THR A 417 -12.11 1.37 -2.57
N LEU A 418 -12.62 2.05 -1.55
CA LEU A 418 -11.82 2.78 -0.58
C LEU A 418 -12.30 2.63 0.86
N SER A 419 -13.61 2.36 1.08
CA SER A 419 -14.24 2.51 2.40
C SER A 419 -13.73 1.53 3.45
N ASN A 420 -13.13 0.42 3.05
CA ASN A 420 -12.49 -0.56 3.93
C ASN A 420 -11.07 -0.14 4.34
N HIS A 421 -10.60 1.04 3.94
CA HIS A 421 -9.32 1.60 4.39
C HIS A 421 -9.48 2.33 5.72
N GLU A 422 -8.46 2.24 6.59
CA GLU A 422 -8.41 3.02 7.83
C GLU A 422 -8.54 4.54 7.54
N PRO A 423 -9.30 5.27 8.34
CA PRO A 423 -9.95 4.96 9.61
C PRO A 423 -11.39 4.41 9.49
N PHE A 424 -11.74 3.71 8.42
CA PHE A 424 -13.07 3.09 8.19
C PHE A 424 -14.20 4.12 8.27
N SER A 425 -14.02 5.24 7.55
CA SER A 425 -14.96 6.38 7.55
C SER A 425 -15.84 6.33 6.30
N PHE A 426 -17.16 6.31 6.50
CA PHE A 426 -18.17 6.27 5.45
C PHE A 426 -19.50 6.84 5.94
N PRO A 427 -20.42 7.26 5.05
CA PRO A 427 -21.72 7.83 5.43
C PRO A 427 -22.60 6.83 6.17
N SER A 428 -23.35 7.31 7.15
CA SER A 428 -24.32 6.53 7.94
C SER A 428 -23.68 5.35 8.68
N LYS A 429 -22.44 5.48 9.11
CA LYS A 429 -21.67 4.42 9.80
C LYS A 429 -22.44 3.80 10.95
N GLU A 430 -23.16 4.60 11.75
CA GLU A 430 -23.94 4.11 12.90
C GLU A 430 -24.98 3.06 12.50
N VAL A 431 -25.66 3.27 11.36
CA VAL A 431 -26.64 2.29 10.85
C VAL A 431 -25.96 0.94 10.53
N TYR A 432 -24.74 0.96 10.05
CA TYR A 432 -24.01 -0.27 9.74
C TYR A 432 -23.44 -0.93 11.00
N LEU A 433 -23.07 -0.16 12.00
CA LEU A 433 -22.70 -0.70 13.31
C LEU A 433 -23.88 -1.44 13.95
N GLU A 434 -25.10 -0.90 13.88
CA GLU A 434 -26.32 -1.59 14.34
C GLU A 434 -26.59 -2.87 13.53
N LYS A 435 -26.37 -2.87 12.21
CA LYS A 435 -26.48 -4.08 11.38
C LYS A 435 -25.49 -5.15 11.81
N VAL A 436 -24.25 -4.78 12.15
CA VAL A 436 -23.26 -5.73 12.68
C VAL A 436 -23.77 -6.36 13.99
N ASP A 437 -24.30 -5.56 14.92
CA ASP A 437 -24.90 -6.09 16.16
C ASP A 437 -26.05 -7.07 15.88
N ASN A 438 -26.92 -6.74 14.94
CA ASN A 438 -28.02 -7.60 14.55
C ASN A 438 -27.53 -8.94 13.97
N ILE A 439 -26.49 -8.91 13.12
CA ILE A 439 -25.86 -10.13 12.60
C ILE A 439 -25.27 -10.96 13.72
N LEU A 440 -24.52 -10.37 14.63
CA LEU A 440 -23.92 -11.05 15.78
C LEU A 440 -24.96 -11.64 16.76
N ASN A 441 -26.14 -11.05 16.84
CA ASN A 441 -27.22 -11.55 17.71
C ASN A 441 -28.07 -12.63 17.06
N THR A 442 -28.10 -12.70 15.73
CA THR A 442 -28.94 -13.66 14.98
C THR A 442 -28.17 -14.80 14.36
N ASN A 443 -26.89 -14.65 14.08
CA ASN A 443 -26.05 -15.66 13.43
C ASN A 443 -25.23 -16.45 14.48
N ARG A 444 -25.78 -17.57 14.96
CA ARG A 444 -25.15 -18.45 15.97
C ARG A 444 -23.77 -18.98 15.57
N ARG A 445 -23.49 -19.03 14.28
CA ARG A 445 -22.16 -19.46 13.79
C ARG A 445 -21.05 -18.53 14.29
N LEU A 446 -21.37 -17.26 14.52
CA LEU A 446 -20.43 -16.24 15.00
C LEU A 446 -20.27 -16.18 16.53
N ASP A 447 -21.02 -16.98 17.30
CA ASP A 447 -20.99 -16.94 18.75
C ASP A 447 -19.57 -17.09 19.33
N ALA A 448 -18.76 -18.00 18.74
CA ALA A 448 -17.39 -18.25 19.18
C ALA A 448 -16.43 -17.08 18.94
N ILE A 449 -16.73 -16.18 18.01
CA ILE A 449 -15.88 -15.04 17.61
C ILE A 449 -16.57 -13.68 17.85
N LYS A 450 -17.71 -13.68 18.56
CA LYS A 450 -18.52 -12.48 18.78
C LYS A 450 -17.72 -11.36 19.45
N GLY A 451 -16.93 -11.67 20.49
CA GLY A 451 -16.05 -10.69 21.14
C GLY A 451 -15.00 -10.13 20.18
N GLN A 452 -14.40 -10.99 19.35
CA GLN A 452 -13.41 -10.58 18.37
C GLN A 452 -14.03 -9.67 17.28
N VAL A 453 -15.20 -10.03 16.74
CA VAL A 453 -15.92 -9.16 15.79
C VAL A 453 -16.31 -7.85 16.46
N GLY A 454 -16.73 -7.87 17.74
CA GLY A 454 -17.02 -6.67 18.51
C GLY A 454 -15.83 -5.71 18.61
N THR A 455 -14.62 -6.22 18.80
CA THR A 455 -13.37 -5.44 18.81
C THR A 455 -13.12 -4.70 17.50
N TYR A 456 -13.44 -5.32 16.37
CA TYR A 456 -13.20 -4.77 15.01
C TYR A 456 -14.51 -4.36 14.33
N LYS A 457 -15.53 -3.98 15.10
CA LYS A 457 -16.88 -3.71 14.61
C LYS A 457 -16.93 -2.68 13.48
N ASP A 458 -16.09 -1.66 13.54
CA ASP A 458 -15.96 -0.63 12.51
C ASP A 458 -15.56 -1.21 11.16
N ILE A 459 -14.68 -2.21 11.15
CA ILE A 459 -14.21 -2.90 9.95
C ILE A 459 -15.34 -3.73 9.34
N PHE A 460 -16.07 -4.48 10.16
CA PHE A 460 -17.21 -5.27 9.68
C PHE A 460 -18.37 -4.40 9.19
N ALA A 461 -18.55 -3.21 9.79
CA ALA A 461 -19.50 -2.21 9.32
C ALA A 461 -19.07 -1.64 7.94
N ALA A 462 -17.78 -1.41 7.73
CA ALA A 462 -17.25 -0.98 6.44
C ALA A 462 -17.41 -2.06 5.36
N LEU A 463 -17.16 -3.33 5.67
CA LEU A 463 -17.41 -4.46 4.75
C LEU A 463 -18.87 -4.54 4.32
N LEU A 464 -19.82 -4.40 5.26
CA LEU A 464 -21.26 -4.35 4.95
C LEU A 464 -21.63 -3.13 4.08
N TYR A 465 -21.01 -1.99 4.34
CA TYR A 465 -21.22 -0.79 3.54
C TYR A 465 -20.70 -0.97 2.10
N THR A 466 -19.52 -1.53 1.94
CA THR A 466 -18.91 -1.85 0.64
C THR A 466 -19.76 -2.87 -0.13
N ASP A 467 -20.17 -3.96 0.51
CA ASP A 467 -21.06 -4.97 -0.09
C ASP A 467 -22.39 -4.35 -0.57
N THR A 468 -23.01 -3.50 0.27
CA THR A 468 -24.24 -2.76 -0.07
C THR A 468 -24.00 -1.79 -1.24
N SER A 469 -22.86 -1.15 -1.30
CA SER A 469 -22.50 -0.22 -2.37
C SER A 469 -22.32 -0.94 -3.70
N ILE A 470 -21.66 -2.09 -3.69
CA ILE A 470 -21.52 -2.98 -4.87
C ILE A 470 -22.90 -3.49 -5.32
N LYS A 471 -23.75 -3.91 -4.39
CA LYS A 471 -25.14 -4.32 -4.68
C LYS A 471 -25.90 -3.23 -5.43
N ASN A 472 -25.92 -2.03 -4.87
CA ASN A 472 -26.65 -0.89 -5.45
C ASN A 472 -26.10 -0.51 -6.83
N PHE A 473 -24.79 -0.58 -7.03
CA PHE A 473 -24.16 -0.39 -8.33
C PHE A 473 -24.60 -1.44 -9.35
N MET A 474 -24.54 -2.72 -9.00
CA MET A 474 -24.94 -3.83 -9.87
C MET A 474 -26.44 -3.77 -10.22
N GLU A 475 -27.31 -3.43 -9.27
CA GLU A 475 -28.74 -3.23 -9.50
C GLU A 475 -29.02 -2.03 -10.40
N ALA A 476 -28.28 -0.94 -10.28
CA ALA A 476 -28.41 0.22 -11.17
C ALA A 476 -27.87 -0.11 -12.57
N TYR A 477 -26.73 -0.78 -12.65
CA TYR A 477 -26.13 -1.19 -13.93
C TYR A 477 -27.01 -2.22 -14.67
N SER A 478 -27.70 -3.12 -13.94
CA SER A 478 -28.60 -4.11 -14.54
C SER A 478 -29.78 -3.54 -15.33
N LYS A 479 -30.13 -2.27 -15.08
CA LYS A 479 -31.20 -1.56 -15.82
C LYS A 479 -30.72 -0.95 -17.13
N ARG A 480 -29.44 -1.03 -17.43
CA ARG A 480 -28.82 -0.47 -18.63
C ARG A 480 -28.86 -1.47 -19.78
N ALA A 481 -29.01 -0.98 -21.02
CA ALA A 481 -29.10 -1.84 -22.21
C ALA A 481 -27.84 -2.71 -22.39
N GLU A 482 -26.68 -2.18 -22.13
CA GLU A 482 -25.38 -2.88 -22.26
C GLU A 482 -25.15 -3.97 -21.21
N TYR A 483 -25.93 -4.05 -20.15
CA TYR A 483 -25.80 -5.07 -19.11
C TYR A 483 -25.75 -6.48 -19.67
N GLN A 484 -26.60 -6.80 -20.65
CA GLN A 484 -26.68 -8.14 -21.26
C GLN A 484 -25.38 -8.56 -21.95
N ASN A 485 -24.52 -7.62 -22.33
CA ASN A 485 -23.21 -7.87 -22.96
C ASN A 485 -22.08 -7.29 -22.11
N THR A 486 -22.13 -7.53 -20.78
CA THR A 486 -21.11 -7.06 -19.85
C THR A 486 -20.56 -8.20 -18.99
N ILE A 487 -19.26 -8.24 -18.80
CA ILE A 487 -18.55 -9.15 -17.91
C ILE A 487 -18.12 -8.34 -16.67
N PHE A 488 -18.50 -8.80 -15.48
CA PHE A 488 -18.09 -8.24 -14.21
C PHE A 488 -17.06 -9.16 -13.57
N ILE A 489 -15.92 -8.60 -13.15
CA ILE A 489 -14.85 -9.29 -12.43
C ILE A 489 -14.69 -8.58 -11.09
N ILE A 490 -14.90 -9.31 -10.00
CA ILE A 490 -14.83 -8.77 -8.64
C ILE A 490 -13.81 -9.57 -7.86
N THR A 491 -12.83 -8.89 -7.25
CA THR A 491 -11.80 -9.54 -6.42
C THR A 491 -11.33 -8.60 -5.32
N GLY A 492 -10.83 -9.15 -4.21
CA GLY A 492 -10.10 -8.36 -3.23
C GLY A 492 -8.69 -8.01 -3.73
N ASP A 493 -8.19 -6.86 -3.35
CA ASP A 493 -6.78 -6.51 -3.61
C ASP A 493 -5.81 -7.25 -2.65
N HIS A 494 -6.20 -7.42 -1.40
CA HIS A 494 -5.61 -8.25 -0.36
C HIS A 494 -6.64 -8.46 0.75
N ARG A 495 -6.30 -9.24 1.77
CA ARG A 495 -7.15 -9.37 2.96
C ARG A 495 -6.89 -8.26 3.97
N LEU A 496 -7.92 -7.74 4.62
CA LEU A 496 -7.82 -6.76 5.72
C LEU A 496 -6.88 -7.25 6.82
N ILE A 497 -5.83 -6.47 7.05
CA ILE A 497 -4.71 -6.83 7.92
C ILE A 497 -5.05 -6.73 9.40
N PRO A 498 -5.82 -5.73 9.88
CA PRO A 498 -6.10 -5.57 11.30
C PRO A 498 -6.82 -6.77 11.93
N ILE A 499 -7.66 -7.45 11.16
CA ILE A 499 -8.37 -8.64 11.65
C ILE A 499 -7.37 -9.80 11.84
N PRO A 500 -7.36 -10.51 12.98
CA PRO A 500 -6.45 -11.62 13.22
C PRO A 500 -6.47 -12.66 12.11
N GLN A 501 -5.28 -13.08 11.70
CA GLN A 501 -5.07 -14.07 10.66
C GLN A 501 -4.82 -15.44 11.31
N LYS A 502 -5.46 -16.47 10.80
CA LYS A 502 -5.26 -17.84 11.30
C LYS A 502 -3.92 -18.43 10.86
N ASP A 503 -3.43 -18.02 9.71
CA ASP A 503 -2.18 -18.48 9.12
C ASP A 503 -1.56 -17.43 8.17
N GLU A 504 -0.38 -17.74 7.62
CA GLU A 504 0.39 -16.87 6.74
C GLU A 504 -0.26 -16.70 5.35
N LEU A 505 -1.07 -17.66 4.91
CA LEU A 505 -1.76 -17.66 3.62
C LEU A 505 -2.97 -16.71 3.61
N CYS A 506 -3.63 -16.54 4.76
CA CYS A 506 -4.82 -15.69 4.91
C CYS A 506 -4.65 -14.30 4.31
N ARG A 507 -3.45 -13.71 4.44
CA ARG A 507 -3.17 -12.35 3.95
C ARG A 507 -3.37 -12.19 2.46
N PHE A 508 -3.15 -13.26 1.73
CA PHE A 508 -3.21 -13.28 0.26
C PHE A 508 -4.51 -13.91 -0.27
N HIS A 509 -5.26 -14.59 0.57
CA HIS A 509 -6.46 -15.31 0.18
C HIS A 509 -7.62 -14.34 -0.04
N VAL A 510 -8.00 -14.12 -1.30
CA VAL A 510 -9.05 -13.22 -1.75
C VAL A 510 -10.04 -13.97 -2.66
N PRO A 511 -11.29 -13.54 -2.82
CA PRO A 511 -12.21 -14.15 -3.78
C PRO A 511 -11.90 -13.69 -5.21
N LEU A 512 -12.19 -14.53 -6.21
CA LEU A 512 -12.40 -14.12 -7.59
C LEU A 512 -13.78 -14.51 -8.06
N ILE A 513 -14.59 -13.54 -8.42
CA ILE A 513 -15.96 -13.71 -8.93
C ILE A 513 -16.01 -13.15 -10.35
N ILE A 514 -16.36 -13.98 -11.34
CA ILE A 514 -16.63 -13.55 -12.71
C ILE A 514 -18.12 -13.78 -12.97
N TYR A 515 -18.87 -12.69 -13.04
CA TYR A 515 -20.30 -12.68 -13.30
C TYR A 515 -20.62 -12.06 -14.67
N SER A 516 -21.58 -12.61 -15.36
CA SER A 516 -22.14 -12.02 -16.57
C SER A 516 -23.52 -12.62 -16.86
N PRO A 517 -24.47 -11.84 -17.42
CA PRO A 517 -25.70 -12.41 -18.00
C PRO A 517 -25.42 -13.40 -19.14
N MET A 518 -24.26 -13.37 -19.76
CA MET A 518 -23.82 -14.29 -20.81
C MET A 518 -23.37 -15.65 -20.29
N LEU A 519 -23.30 -15.88 -18.98
CA LEU A 519 -22.91 -17.19 -18.45
C LEU A 519 -23.94 -18.26 -18.77
N LYS A 520 -23.49 -19.41 -19.27
CA LYS A 520 -24.31 -20.61 -19.48
C LYS A 520 -24.74 -21.21 -18.16
N LYS A 521 -23.87 -21.22 -17.20
CA LYS A 521 -24.07 -21.76 -15.85
C LYS A 521 -23.05 -21.18 -14.88
N ALA A 522 -23.44 -21.12 -13.64
CA ALA A 522 -22.49 -20.86 -12.54
C ALA A 522 -21.60 -22.09 -12.30
N GLU A 523 -20.38 -21.87 -11.87
CA GLU A 523 -19.46 -22.95 -11.53
C GLU A 523 -18.48 -22.47 -10.43
N LYS A 524 -18.06 -23.41 -9.58
CA LYS A 524 -17.13 -23.17 -8.49
C LYS A 524 -15.85 -23.97 -8.72
N PHE A 525 -14.70 -23.33 -8.51
CA PHE A 525 -13.37 -23.91 -8.71
C PHE A 525 -12.58 -23.87 -7.40
N LYS A 526 -12.01 -25.01 -7.01
CA LYS A 526 -11.12 -25.15 -5.87
C LYS A 526 -9.63 -25.16 -6.27
N SER A 527 -9.33 -25.05 -7.56
CA SER A 527 -7.96 -24.90 -8.04
C SER A 527 -7.38 -23.55 -7.63
N VAL A 528 -6.10 -23.55 -7.33
CA VAL A 528 -5.37 -22.32 -6.97
C VAL A 528 -5.07 -21.50 -8.22
N SER A 529 -5.39 -20.23 -8.19
CA SER A 529 -5.02 -19.22 -9.19
C SER A 529 -4.74 -17.88 -8.51
N SER A 530 -4.18 -16.93 -9.23
CA SER A 530 -3.79 -15.63 -8.67
C SER A 530 -4.18 -14.45 -9.57
N HIS A 531 -4.03 -13.23 -9.09
CA HIS A 531 -4.25 -12.04 -9.92
C HIS A 531 -3.47 -12.09 -11.24
N TRP A 532 -2.27 -12.65 -11.26
CA TRP A 532 -1.48 -12.79 -12.49
C TRP A 532 -2.18 -13.60 -13.59
N ASP A 533 -3.12 -14.47 -13.23
CA ASP A 533 -3.79 -15.39 -14.16
C ASP A 533 -5.01 -14.78 -14.84
N VAL A 534 -5.53 -13.63 -14.32
CA VAL A 534 -6.77 -13.01 -14.81
C VAL A 534 -6.56 -12.38 -16.19
N THR A 535 -5.58 -11.49 -16.35
CA THR A 535 -5.29 -10.82 -17.62
C THR A 535 -5.01 -11.80 -18.75
N PRO A 536 -4.16 -12.85 -18.62
CA PRO A 536 -3.97 -13.85 -19.66
C PRO A 536 -5.27 -14.54 -20.07
N SER A 537 -6.08 -15.00 -19.10
CA SER A 537 -7.31 -15.72 -19.37
C SER A 537 -8.38 -14.86 -20.05
N LEU A 538 -8.56 -13.64 -19.57
CA LEU A 538 -9.51 -12.72 -20.15
C LEU A 538 -9.13 -12.35 -21.59
N LEU A 539 -7.86 -12.07 -21.85
CA LEU A 539 -7.39 -11.76 -23.21
C LEU A 539 -7.46 -12.99 -24.14
N ALA A 540 -7.16 -14.19 -23.65
CA ALA A 540 -7.33 -15.42 -24.44
C ALA A 540 -8.79 -15.61 -24.83
N PHE A 541 -9.73 -15.43 -23.89
CA PHE A 541 -11.16 -15.48 -24.16
C PHE A 541 -11.59 -14.45 -25.21
N LEU A 542 -11.21 -13.19 -25.04
CA LEU A 542 -11.60 -12.12 -25.95
C LEU A 542 -11.03 -12.30 -27.35
N MET A 543 -9.75 -12.62 -27.47
CA MET A 543 -9.07 -12.73 -28.76
C MET A 543 -9.47 -13.99 -29.55
N ASN A 544 -9.91 -15.05 -28.86
CA ASN A 544 -10.34 -16.27 -29.55
C ASN A 544 -11.81 -16.23 -29.98
N ASN A 545 -12.64 -15.42 -29.32
CA ASN A 545 -14.08 -15.44 -29.54
C ASN A 545 -14.64 -14.16 -30.17
N TYR A 546 -13.86 -13.08 -30.25
CA TYR A 546 -14.28 -11.82 -30.83
C TYR A 546 -13.26 -11.31 -31.86
N LYS A 547 -13.65 -10.32 -32.67
CA LYS A 547 -12.75 -9.69 -33.64
C LYS A 547 -11.73 -8.80 -32.94
N PHE A 548 -10.58 -9.33 -32.64
CA PHE A 548 -9.45 -8.62 -32.04
C PHE A 548 -8.23 -8.60 -32.96
N ASN A 549 -7.44 -7.51 -32.88
CA ASN A 549 -6.07 -7.50 -33.35
C ASN A 549 -5.23 -8.31 -32.36
N THR A 550 -4.90 -9.53 -32.72
CA THR A 550 -4.24 -10.49 -31.83
C THR A 550 -2.78 -10.11 -31.59
N LEU A 551 -2.31 -10.32 -30.39
CA LEU A 551 -0.91 -10.19 -30.05
C LEU A 551 -0.13 -11.37 -30.59
N ALA A 552 1.01 -11.12 -31.23
CA ALA A 552 1.92 -12.21 -31.64
C ALA A 552 2.62 -12.83 -30.42
N LYS A 553 3.02 -12.00 -29.45
CA LYS A 553 3.77 -12.40 -28.25
C LYS A 553 3.27 -11.69 -27.01
N THR A 554 3.45 -12.34 -25.87
CA THR A 554 3.15 -11.83 -24.52
C THR A 554 4.30 -12.08 -23.58
N ALA A 555 4.25 -11.43 -22.40
CA ALA A 555 5.25 -11.59 -21.35
C ALA A 555 4.55 -11.54 -19.97
N TRP A 556 3.56 -12.39 -19.78
CA TRP A 556 2.82 -12.51 -18.53
C TRP A 556 3.58 -13.32 -17.48
N MET A 557 3.44 -12.96 -16.22
CA MET A 557 3.90 -13.76 -15.09
C MET A 557 2.99 -14.99 -14.86
N GLY A 558 1.69 -14.81 -15.03
CA GLY A 558 0.69 -15.89 -14.94
C GLY A 558 0.56 -16.69 -16.24
N ASP A 559 0.08 -17.92 -16.09
CA ASP A 559 -0.20 -18.82 -17.21
C ASP A 559 -1.69 -18.93 -17.56
N GLY A 560 -2.54 -18.30 -16.77
CA GLY A 560 -4.00 -18.28 -16.89
C GLY A 560 -4.69 -19.04 -15.76
N LEU A 561 -5.98 -18.76 -15.58
CA LEU A 561 -6.82 -19.35 -14.53
C LEU A 561 -6.91 -20.88 -14.71
N ASP A 562 -6.81 -21.60 -13.61
CA ASP A 562 -7.12 -23.01 -13.58
C ASP A 562 -8.60 -23.21 -13.22
N THR A 563 -9.30 -24.04 -14.00
CA THR A 563 -10.73 -24.31 -13.85
C THR A 563 -11.02 -25.71 -13.30
N ALA A 564 -10.09 -26.30 -12.56
CA ALA A 564 -10.37 -27.55 -11.87
C ALA A 564 -11.32 -27.34 -10.68
N LYS A 565 -12.31 -28.24 -10.55
CA LYS A 565 -13.29 -28.21 -9.47
C LYS A 565 -12.73 -28.72 -8.14
N GLU A 566 -11.81 -29.66 -8.23
CA GLU A 566 -11.11 -30.21 -7.07
C GLU A 566 -9.88 -29.37 -6.75
N PHE A 567 -9.43 -29.43 -5.48
CA PHE A 567 -8.22 -28.77 -5.05
C PHE A 567 -7.01 -29.27 -5.83
N ARG A 568 -6.33 -28.35 -6.46
CA ARG A 568 -4.99 -28.53 -7.02
C ARG A 568 -4.30 -27.20 -7.23
N ASN A 569 -3.00 -27.20 -7.29
CA ASN A 569 -2.21 -26.07 -7.73
C ASN A 569 -1.23 -26.48 -8.85
N ILE A 570 -1.37 -25.87 -10.01
CA ILE A 570 -0.45 -26.03 -11.16
C ILE A 570 0.51 -24.86 -11.31
N HIS A 571 0.33 -23.81 -10.51
CA HIS A 571 1.10 -22.56 -10.57
C HIS A 571 2.25 -22.53 -9.58
N LYS A 572 3.20 -21.64 -9.85
CA LYS A 572 4.27 -21.24 -8.96
C LYS A 572 4.04 -19.77 -8.61
N ILE A 573 3.58 -19.50 -7.39
CA ILE A 573 3.12 -18.17 -7.01
C ILE A 573 4.01 -17.58 -5.92
N PRO A 574 5.08 -16.86 -6.28
CA PRO A 574 5.78 -16.02 -5.30
C PRO A 574 4.86 -14.89 -4.88
N LEU A 575 4.94 -14.49 -3.62
CA LEU A 575 4.07 -13.50 -3.03
C LEU A 575 4.90 -12.38 -2.39
N MET A 576 4.47 -11.13 -2.57
CA MET A 576 5.10 -9.97 -1.95
C MET A 576 4.22 -9.49 -0.78
N ARG A 577 4.65 -9.73 0.45
CA ARG A 577 3.89 -9.43 1.66
C ARG A 577 3.68 -7.92 1.88
N TYR A 578 4.74 -7.15 1.67
CA TYR A 578 4.76 -5.68 1.68
C TYR A 578 5.87 -5.19 0.75
N LYS A 579 5.97 -3.89 0.52
CA LYS A 579 6.95 -3.30 -0.43
C LYS A 579 8.37 -3.81 -0.14
N GLY A 580 8.92 -4.57 -1.08
CA GLY A 580 10.27 -5.13 -1.01
C GLY A 580 10.39 -6.52 -0.37
N SER A 581 9.35 -7.06 0.24
CA SER A 581 9.39 -8.37 0.90
C SER A 581 8.75 -9.47 0.05
N ILE A 582 9.58 -10.26 -0.65
CA ILE A 582 9.16 -11.42 -1.45
C ILE A 582 9.63 -12.68 -0.71
N ASN A 583 8.96 -13.03 0.39
CA ASN A 583 9.40 -14.11 1.30
C ASN A 583 8.41 -15.28 1.38
N ASP A 584 7.29 -15.15 0.68
CA ASP A 584 6.23 -16.13 0.64
C ASP A 584 6.16 -16.75 -0.76
N TYR A 585 5.90 -18.06 -0.82
CA TYR A 585 5.86 -18.78 -2.09
C TYR A 585 4.92 -19.98 -2.03
N ILE A 586 3.94 -20.02 -2.93
CA ILE A 586 3.07 -21.19 -3.09
C ILE A 586 3.62 -22.06 -4.22
N TYR A 587 3.91 -23.30 -3.90
CA TYR A 587 4.46 -24.30 -4.81
C TYR A 587 3.77 -25.64 -4.61
N LYS A 588 3.05 -26.11 -5.64
CA LYS A 588 2.15 -27.24 -5.49
C LYS A 588 1.18 -26.99 -4.32
N ASP A 589 1.03 -27.95 -3.45
CA ASP A 589 0.22 -27.92 -2.25
C ASP A 589 1.00 -27.49 -0.98
N TYR A 590 2.06 -26.68 -1.16
CA TYR A 590 2.88 -26.17 -0.08
C TYR A 590 3.01 -24.65 -0.16
N MET A 591 3.07 -24.03 1.01
CA MET A 591 3.47 -22.65 1.19
C MET A 591 4.80 -22.60 1.95
N TYR A 592 5.75 -21.86 1.41
CA TYR A 592 6.98 -21.50 2.09
C TYR A 592 6.87 -20.05 2.57
N SER A 593 7.08 -19.81 3.85
CA SER A 593 6.96 -18.48 4.45
C SER A 593 7.95 -18.33 5.59
N GLY A 594 8.74 -17.23 5.59
CA GLY A 594 9.66 -16.90 6.68
C GLY A 594 10.71 -17.97 7.00
N GLY A 595 11.08 -18.83 6.05
CA GLY A 595 12.02 -19.94 6.27
C GLY A 595 11.34 -21.25 6.66
N GLU A 596 10.03 -21.28 6.81
CA GLU A 596 9.26 -22.44 7.25
C GLU A 596 8.36 -22.97 6.13
N LEU A 597 8.06 -24.27 6.18
CA LEU A 597 7.24 -24.99 5.21
C LEU A 597 5.89 -25.36 5.81
N TYR A 598 4.83 -25.09 5.03
CA TYR A 598 3.45 -25.40 5.40
C TYR A 598 2.80 -26.20 4.29
N LYS A 599 2.00 -27.20 4.65
CA LYS A 599 1.11 -27.94 3.76
C LYS A 599 -0.20 -27.17 3.64
N ILE A 600 -0.68 -26.96 2.41
CA ILE A 600 -2.00 -26.39 2.11
C ILE A 600 -2.99 -27.55 1.90
N ASP A 601 -4.11 -27.54 2.59
CA ASP A 601 -5.17 -28.53 2.45
C ASP A 601 -6.26 -28.09 1.44
N GLU A 602 -7.26 -28.94 1.25
CA GLU A 602 -8.37 -28.69 0.32
C GLU A 602 -9.30 -27.54 0.75
N ASN A 603 -9.26 -27.14 2.01
CA ASN A 603 -9.99 -25.99 2.55
C ASN A 603 -9.17 -24.70 2.48
N PHE A 604 -7.99 -24.78 1.86
CA PHE A 604 -7.04 -23.69 1.73
C PHE A 604 -6.53 -23.18 3.09
N GLU A 605 -6.36 -24.10 4.03
CA GLU A 605 -5.75 -23.88 5.35
C GLU A 605 -4.33 -24.43 5.38
N THR A 606 -3.47 -23.84 6.21
CA THR A 606 -2.07 -24.25 6.29
C THR A 606 -1.75 -24.97 7.58
N SER A 607 -0.91 -26.01 7.48
CA SER A 607 -0.33 -26.73 8.63
C SER A 607 1.17 -26.83 8.46
N LYS A 608 1.92 -26.53 9.53
CA LYS A 608 3.39 -26.58 9.49
C LYS A 608 3.88 -28.02 9.29
N VAL A 609 4.85 -28.19 8.40
CA VAL A 609 5.50 -29.47 8.11
C VAL A 609 7.01 -29.35 8.18
N TYR A 610 7.67 -30.47 8.51
CA TYR A 610 9.12 -30.53 8.67
C TYR A 610 9.69 -31.47 7.58
N ASP A 611 10.06 -30.83 6.45
CA ASP A 611 10.77 -31.47 5.33
C ASP A 611 11.84 -30.51 4.82
N GLU A 612 13.05 -30.65 5.35
CA GLU A 612 14.17 -29.78 5.03
C GLU A 612 14.55 -29.83 3.53
N SER A 613 14.47 -31.01 2.91
CA SER A 613 14.82 -31.18 1.49
C SER A 613 13.85 -30.44 0.57
N LEU A 614 12.55 -30.57 0.85
CA LEU A 614 11.51 -29.87 0.11
C LEU A 614 11.55 -28.35 0.39
N ALA A 615 11.76 -27.95 1.65
CA ALA A 615 11.91 -26.54 2.02
C ALA A 615 13.07 -25.89 1.27
N GLN A 616 14.23 -26.55 1.19
CA GLN A 616 15.38 -26.05 0.43
C GLN A 616 15.07 -25.95 -1.07
N THR A 617 14.42 -26.95 -1.66
CA THR A 617 14.02 -26.93 -3.08
C THR A 617 13.13 -25.74 -3.40
N ILE A 618 12.18 -25.44 -2.50
CA ILE A 618 11.25 -24.32 -2.67
C ILE A 618 11.97 -22.99 -2.45
N ALA A 619 12.85 -22.90 -1.46
CA ALA A 619 13.69 -21.72 -1.20
C ALA A 619 14.58 -21.37 -2.41
N ASP A 620 15.20 -22.38 -3.04
CA ASP A 620 16.00 -22.21 -4.27
C ASP A 620 15.15 -21.72 -5.45
N SER A 621 13.92 -22.23 -5.56
CA SER A 621 12.97 -21.76 -6.58
C SER A 621 12.57 -20.31 -6.35
N LEU A 622 12.29 -19.91 -5.11
CA LEU A 622 12.01 -18.53 -4.73
C LEU A 622 13.21 -17.61 -5.00
N SER A 623 14.42 -18.05 -4.64
CA SER A 623 15.65 -17.30 -4.92
C SER A 623 15.87 -17.12 -6.42
N SER A 624 15.56 -18.14 -7.22
CA SER A 624 15.61 -18.06 -8.69
C SER A 624 14.59 -17.06 -9.23
N PHE A 625 13.38 -17.04 -8.67
CA PHE A 625 12.37 -16.03 -9.00
C PHE A 625 12.82 -14.61 -8.63
N LYS A 626 13.38 -14.39 -7.43
CA LYS A 626 13.89 -13.07 -7.01
C LYS A 626 14.93 -12.54 -7.99
N ARG A 627 15.86 -13.39 -8.46
CA ARG A 627 16.86 -13.05 -9.48
C ARG A 627 16.20 -12.69 -10.82
N LEU A 628 15.22 -13.49 -11.27
CA LEU A 628 14.47 -13.22 -12.49
C LEU A 628 13.73 -11.89 -12.40
N ASN A 629 12.97 -11.66 -11.32
CA ASN A 629 12.24 -10.43 -11.06
C ASN A 629 13.15 -9.19 -11.14
N ALA A 630 14.32 -9.25 -10.48
CA ALA A 630 15.29 -8.17 -10.52
C ALA A 630 15.89 -7.96 -11.93
N TYR A 631 16.18 -9.03 -12.67
CA TYR A 631 16.66 -8.93 -14.07
C TYR A 631 15.63 -8.28 -14.96
N LEU A 632 14.38 -8.74 -14.92
CA LEU A 632 13.28 -8.23 -15.75
C LEU A 632 13.06 -6.73 -15.55
N THR A 633 13.08 -6.31 -14.29
CA THR A 633 12.72 -4.94 -13.92
C THR A 633 13.91 -3.98 -14.01
N LYS A 634 15.06 -4.30 -13.40
CA LYS A 634 16.25 -3.42 -13.42
C LYS A 634 16.92 -3.31 -14.79
N LYS A 635 16.83 -4.36 -15.62
CA LYS A 635 17.41 -4.36 -16.98
C LYS A 635 16.37 -4.04 -18.07
N ASN A 636 15.12 -3.73 -17.71
CA ASN A 636 14.02 -3.48 -18.67
C ASN A 636 13.88 -4.64 -19.68
N LYS A 637 13.72 -5.88 -19.18
CA LYS A 637 13.67 -7.11 -19.98
C LYS A 637 12.35 -7.86 -19.87
N ILE A 638 11.25 -7.16 -19.55
CA ILE A 638 9.91 -7.75 -19.52
C ILE A 638 9.41 -7.93 -20.94
N PHE A 639 9.30 -6.85 -21.71
CA PHE A 639 8.77 -6.84 -23.06
C PHE A 639 9.63 -5.95 -23.97
N PRO A 640 9.93 -6.37 -25.22
CA PRO A 640 10.70 -5.55 -26.14
C PRO A 640 9.95 -4.25 -26.48
N ALA A 641 10.60 -3.10 -26.30
CA ALA A 641 9.99 -1.80 -26.62
C ALA A 641 9.55 -1.69 -28.10
N THR A 642 10.23 -2.39 -29.01
CA THR A 642 9.90 -2.45 -30.45
C THR A 642 8.59 -3.19 -30.75
N LEU A 643 8.08 -3.99 -29.79
CA LEU A 643 6.81 -4.71 -29.91
C LEU A 643 5.69 -4.05 -29.11
N ASN A 644 5.97 -2.94 -28.43
CA ASN A 644 4.97 -2.20 -27.66
C ASN A 644 3.92 -1.61 -28.60
N ILE A 645 2.67 -1.63 -28.13
CA ILE A 645 1.52 -1.08 -28.87
C ILE A 645 1.32 0.41 -28.61
N TYR A 646 2.09 0.98 -27.71
CA TYR A 646 2.14 2.42 -27.40
C TYR A 646 3.58 2.82 -27.08
N SER A 647 3.91 4.08 -27.30
CA SER A 647 5.20 4.65 -26.92
C SER A 647 4.96 5.81 -25.96
N GLN A 648 5.52 5.73 -24.76
CA GLN A 648 5.61 6.88 -23.88
C GLN A 648 7.02 7.45 -23.94
N PRO A 649 7.18 8.73 -24.31
CA PRO A 649 8.43 9.42 -24.12
C PRO A 649 8.56 9.73 -22.62
N ALA A 650 9.27 8.89 -21.88
CA ALA A 650 9.70 9.30 -20.55
C ALA A 650 10.60 10.52 -20.67
N VAL A 651 10.36 11.55 -19.88
CA VAL A 651 11.27 12.70 -19.77
C VAL A 651 12.60 12.16 -19.25
N GLN A 652 13.61 12.15 -20.10
CA GLN A 652 14.95 11.71 -19.73
C GLN A 652 15.78 12.93 -19.36
N PHE A 653 16.21 12.97 -18.10
CA PHE A 653 17.14 14.00 -17.62
C PHE A 653 18.59 13.61 -17.91
N SER A 654 19.37 14.55 -18.38
CA SER A 654 20.82 14.41 -18.50
C SER A 654 21.47 14.29 -17.11
N LYS A 655 22.72 13.78 -17.05
CA LYS A 655 23.49 13.71 -15.79
C LYS A 655 23.61 15.06 -15.08
N ALA A 656 23.78 16.14 -15.85
CA ALA A 656 23.89 17.51 -15.32
C ALA A 656 22.56 18.01 -14.73
N GLU A 657 21.44 17.71 -15.42
CA GLU A 657 20.09 18.03 -14.93
C GLU A 657 19.77 17.25 -13.66
N LEU A 658 20.05 15.95 -13.61
CA LEU A 658 19.89 15.14 -12.39
C LEU A 658 20.73 15.66 -11.22
N ALA A 659 21.95 16.09 -11.47
CA ALA A 659 22.79 16.72 -10.44
C ALA A 659 22.20 18.04 -9.95
N THR A 660 21.63 18.84 -10.85
CA THR A 660 20.97 20.10 -10.52
C THR A 660 19.69 19.86 -9.71
N ILE A 661 18.85 18.92 -10.15
CA ILE A 661 17.63 18.52 -9.41
C ILE A 661 18.00 18.07 -8.00
N LYS A 662 18.96 17.13 -7.88
CA LYS A 662 19.40 16.63 -6.58
C LYS A 662 19.96 17.74 -5.67
N SER A 663 20.66 18.71 -6.24
CA SER A 663 21.20 19.85 -5.47
C SER A 663 20.10 20.78 -4.96
N LEU A 664 19.04 21.00 -5.75
CA LEU A 664 17.97 21.94 -5.44
C LEU A 664 16.86 21.32 -4.57
N SER A 665 16.53 20.03 -4.79
CA SER A 665 15.41 19.33 -4.15
C SER A 665 15.83 18.30 -3.11
N LYS A 666 17.12 18.32 -2.66
CA LYS A 666 17.60 17.42 -1.62
C LYS A 666 16.77 17.59 -0.36
N ASP A 667 16.27 16.49 0.16
CA ASP A 667 15.46 16.43 1.40
C ASP A 667 14.14 17.25 1.36
N LEU A 668 13.69 17.68 0.15
CA LEU A 668 12.41 18.36 -0.03
C LEU A 668 11.33 17.38 -0.50
N THR A 669 10.10 17.59 -0.01
CA THR A 669 8.89 16.95 -0.57
C THR A 669 8.57 17.54 -1.94
N PHE A 670 7.67 16.91 -2.71
CA PHE A 670 7.23 17.48 -3.99
C PHE A 670 6.54 18.83 -3.80
N ASP A 671 5.78 19.03 -2.73
CA ASP A 671 5.15 20.33 -2.42
C ASP A 671 6.19 21.41 -2.11
N GLN A 672 7.22 21.08 -1.32
CA GLN A 672 8.31 22.00 -1.04
C GLN A 672 9.14 22.30 -2.29
N THR A 673 9.34 21.30 -3.15
CA THR A 673 10.01 21.46 -4.44
C THR A 673 9.19 22.33 -5.38
N PHE A 674 7.86 22.20 -5.37
CA PHE A 674 6.95 23.08 -6.11
C PHE A 674 7.02 24.53 -5.61
N LEU A 675 7.02 24.75 -4.29
CA LEU A 675 7.19 26.09 -3.73
C LEU A 675 8.51 26.72 -4.17
N LEU A 676 9.59 25.95 -4.16
CA LEU A 676 10.90 26.39 -4.68
C LEU A 676 10.84 26.70 -6.19
N ALA A 677 10.20 25.84 -6.98
CA ALA A 677 10.02 26.07 -8.42
C ALA A 677 9.24 27.38 -8.67
N ARG A 678 8.18 27.62 -7.89
CA ARG A 678 7.38 28.85 -7.97
C ARG A 678 8.22 30.09 -7.63
N ASP A 679 9.01 30.04 -6.58
CA ASP A 679 9.90 31.15 -6.21
C ASP A 679 10.96 31.45 -7.28
N LEU A 680 11.53 30.40 -7.89
CA LEU A 680 12.44 30.54 -9.04
C LEU A 680 11.74 31.17 -10.25
N ALA A 681 10.49 30.79 -10.52
CA ALA A 681 9.69 31.35 -11.59
C ALA A 681 9.46 32.88 -11.38
N PHE A 682 9.11 33.30 -10.17
CA PHE A 682 8.96 34.74 -9.85
C PHE A 682 10.28 35.52 -9.91
N LYS A 683 11.40 34.85 -9.63
CA LYS A 683 12.76 35.40 -9.84
C LYS A 683 13.21 35.36 -11.30
N LYS A 684 12.36 34.91 -12.22
CA LYS A 684 12.61 34.75 -13.66
C LYS A 684 13.71 33.71 -14.01
N ASP A 685 14.10 32.83 -13.04
CA ASP A 685 14.95 31.67 -13.34
C ASP A 685 14.08 30.54 -13.89
N TYR A 686 13.49 30.78 -15.06
CA TYR A 686 12.57 29.84 -15.71
C TYR A 686 13.24 28.51 -16.06
N LYS A 687 14.54 28.50 -16.30
CA LYS A 687 15.28 27.28 -16.64
C LYS A 687 15.27 26.29 -15.48
N LYS A 688 15.67 26.72 -14.29
CA LYS A 688 15.64 25.86 -13.09
C LYS A 688 14.22 25.53 -12.66
N SER A 689 13.32 26.51 -12.72
CA SER A 689 11.92 26.29 -12.34
C SER A 689 11.27 25.24 -13.24
N LYS A 690 11.39 25.33 -14.58
CA LYS A 690 10.86 24.32 -15.50
C LYS A 690 11.49 22.94 -15.27
N LEU A 691 12.80 22.88 -15.00
CA LEU A 691 13.47 21.62 -14.68
C LEU A 691 12.88 20.94 -13.44
N LEU A 692 12.60 21.72 -12.37
CA LEU A 692 11.94 21.20 -11.18
C LEU A 692 10.47 20.82 -11.46
N CYS A 693 9.74 21.60 -12.26
CA CYS A 693 8.40 21.24 -12.69
C CYS A 693 8.39 19.91 -13.47
N ASP A 694 9.29 19.76 -14.43
CA ASP A 694 9.41 18.53 -15.21
C ASP A 694 9.77 17.33 -14.32
N TYR A 695 10.66 17.52 -13.34
CA TYR A 695 10.97 16.49 -12.36
C TYR A 695 9.75 16.09 -11.54
N ILE A 696 9.01 17.05 -10.99
CA ILE A 696 7.80 16.75 -10.20
C ILE A 696 6.77 16.05 -11.08
N LEU A 697 6.52 16.53 -12.30
CA LEU A 697 5.52 15.96 -13.21
C LEU A 697 5.90 14.56 -13.73
N ASN A 698 7.19 14.22 -13.78
CA ASN A 698 7.63 12.86 -14.07
C ASN A 698 7.29 11.90 -12.93
N GLU A 699 7.34 12.38 -11.69
CA GLU A 699 7.03 11.58 -10.49
C GLU A 699 5.54 11.61 -10.14
N VAL A 700 4.87 12.76 -10.32
CA VAL A 700 3.46 13.01 -10.02
C VAL A 700 2.77 13.69 -11.21
N PRO A 701 2.41 12.93 -12.27
CA PRO A 701 1.89 13.50 -13.53
C PRO A 701 0.60 14.32 -13.40
N ASN A 702 -0.21 14.07 -12.40
CA ASN A 702 -1.48 14.77 -12.16
C ASN A 702 -1.37 15.96 -11.18
N TYR A 703 -0.15 16.44 -10.89
CA TYR A 703 0.05 17.63 -10.06
C TYR A 703 -0.28 18.89 -10.87
N SER A 704 -1.53 19.31 -10.78
CA SER A 704 -2.13 20.37 -11.63
C SER A 704 -1.47 21.73 -11.44
N GLU A 705 -1.17 22.10 -10.20
CA GLU A 705 -0.57 23.38 -9.87
C GLU A 705 0.83 23.52 -10.48
N VAL A 706 1.58 22.43 -10.55
CA VAL A 706 2.90 22.38 -11.21
C VAL A 706 2.76 22.57 -12.72
N ARG A 707 1.76 21.90 -13.36
CA ARG A 707 1.46 22.12 -14.77
C ARG A 707 1.02 23.55 -15.05
N THR A 708 0.17 24.08 -14.19
CA THR A 708 -0.31 25.46 -14.30
C THR A 708 0.86 26.45 -14.21
N LEU A 709 1.77 26.25 -13.26
CA LEU A 709 3.01 27.05 -13.17
C LEU A 709 3.87 26.94 -14.43
N LYS A 710 4.04 25.72 -14.95
CA LYS A 710 4.80 25.48 -16.19
C LYS A 710 4.15 26.17 -17.37
N GLY A 711 2.84 26.09 -17.51
CA GLY A 711 2.05 26.80 -18.51
C GLY A 711 2.21 28.32 -18.41
N ARG A 712 2.14 28.88 -17.19
CA ARG A 712 2.37 30.30 -16.95
C ARG A 712 3.78 30.75 -17.37
N MET A 713 4.81 29.98 -17.02
CA MET A 713 6.19 30.31 -17.43
C MET A 713 6.37 30.30 -18.94
N LEU A 714 5.79 29.32 -19.64
CA LEU A 714 5.80 29.29 -21.11
C LEU A 714 5.10 30.50 -21.70
N ALA A 715 3.99 30.95 -21.11
CA ALA A 715 3.29 32.15 -21.54
C ALA A 715 4.12 33.43 -21.27
N TRP A 716 4.79 33.53 -20.12
CA TRP A 716 5.68 34.65 -19.80
C TRP A 716 6.91 34.73 -20.74
N GLU A 717 7.32 33.62 -21.32
CA GLU A 717 8.35 33.55 -22.37
C GLU A 717 7.79 33.82 -23.78
N GLY A 718 6.48 34.07 -23.92
CA GLY A 718 5.82 34.28 -25.22
C GLY A 718 5.48 33.00 -25.98
N ASN A 719 5.71 31.81 -25.41
CA ASN A 719 5.41 30.54 -26.06
C ASN A 719 3.96 30.10 -25.79
N TYR A 720 3.00 30.86 -26.31
CA TYR A 720 1.57 30.64 -26.09
C TYR A 720 1.04 29.29 -26.55
N PRO A 721 1.50 28.72 -27.71
CA PRO A 721 1.01 27.39 -28.12
C PRO A 721 1.39 26.27 -27.13
N LYS A 722 2.61 26.29 -26.59
CA LYS A 722 3.01 25.29 -25.59
C LYS A 722 2.34 25.54 -24.24
N ALA A 723 2.12 26.82 -23.87
CA ALA A 723 1.38 27.17 -22.67
C ALA A 723 -0.06 26.66 -22.73
N GLU A 724 -0.74 26.82 -23.88
CA GLU A 724 -2.11 26.31 -24.11
C GLU A 724 -2.18 24.79 -23.90
N ILE A 725 -1.22 24.02 -24.44
CA ILE A 725 -1.17 22.54 -24.29
C ILE A 725 -1.05 22.14 -22.82
N GLU A 726 -0.12 22.74 -22.06
CA GLU A 726 0.08 22.43 -20.65
C GLU A 726 -1.14 22.79 -19.79
N LEU A 727 -1.75 23.94 -20.06
CA LEU A 727 -2.91 24.39 -19.28
C LEU A 727 -4.19 23.61 -19.61
N LEU A 728 -4.40 23.23 -20.87
CA LEU A 728 -5.51 22.35 -21.25
C LEU A 728 -5.34 20.96 -20.62
N ASP A 729 -4.12 20.44 -20.54
CA ASP A 729 -3.85 19.18 -19.84
C ASP A 729 -4.07 19.32 -18.32
N ALA A 730 -3.68 20.43 -17.71
CA ALA A 730 -4.00 20.70 -16.31
C ALA A 730 -5.53 20.69 -16.06
N ILE A 731 -6.30 21.39 -16.90
CA ILE A 731 -7.77 21.43 -16.83
C ILE A 731 -8.40 20.03 -17.05
N LYS A 732 -7.87 19.26 -18.00
CA LYS A 732 -8.32 17.88 -18.25
C LYS A 732 -8.14 16.99 -17.01
N ARG A 733 -7.02 17.14 -16.31
CA ARG A 733 -6.67 16.32 -15.13
C ARG A 733 -7.42 16.75 -13.87
N THR A 734 -7.62 18.06 -13.70
CA THR A 734 -8.28 18.68 -12.54
C THR A 734 -9.31 19.72 -13.00
N PRO A 735 -10.46 19.30 -13.52
CA PRO A 735 -11.43 20.19 -14.15
C PRO A 735 -12.12 21.18 -13.18
N PHE A 736 -11.90 21.05 -11.89
CA PHE A 736 -12.44 21.94 -10.86
C PHE A 736 -11.37 22.85 -10.22
N GLU A 737 -10.16 22.87 -10.80
CA GLU A 737 -9.06 23.74 -10.35
C GLU A 737 -9.13 25.09 -11.07
N THR A 738 -9.42 26.15 -10.32
CA THR A 738 -9.68 27.49 -10.87
C THR A 738 -8.45 28.10 -11.55
N ASP A 739 -7.25 27.91 -10.95
CA ASP A 739 -6.03 28.63 -11.39
C ASP A 739 -5.61 28.27 -12.82
N ALA A 740 -5.83 27.04 -13.24
CA ALA A 740 -5.54 26.61 -14.62
C ALA A 740 -6.42 27.32 -15.66
N TYR A 741 -7.72 27.52 -15.34
CA TYR A 741 -8.62 28.28 -16.21
C TYR A 741 -8.22 29.76 -16.29
N LEU A 742 -7.91 30.37 -15.16
CA LEU A 742 -7.47 31.77 -15.11
C LEU A 742 -6.18 31.98 -15.90
N ALA A 743 -5.22 31.05 -15.75
CA ALA A 743 -3.97 31.07 -16.52
C ALA A 743 -4.21 30.95 -18.03
N LEU A 744 -5.12 30.06 -18.46
CA LEU A 744 -5.43 29.86 -19.86
C LEU A 744 -6.17 31.06 -20.46
N MET A 745 -7.05 31.69 -19.68
CA MET A 745 -7.70 32.95 -20.11
C MET A 745 -6.64 34.03 -20.33
N ASP A 746 -5.62 34.15 -19.49
CA ASP A 746 -4.52 35.09 -19.69
C ASP A 746 -3.72 34.78 -20.98
N VAL A 747 -3.42 33.50 -21.23
CA VAL A 747 -2.73 33.05 -22.45
C VAL A 747 -3.50 33.47 -23.69
N TYR A 748 -4.81 33.18 -23.73
CA TYR A 748 -5.66 33.57 -24.88
C TYR A 748 -5.77 35.07 -25.05
N LYS A 749 -5.85 35.84 -23.96
CA LYS A 749 -5.84 37.29 -24.00
C LYS A 749 -4.52 37.85 -24.57
N TRP A 750 -3.37 37.34 -24.08
CA TRP A 750 -2.05 37.81 -24.51
C TRP A 750 -1.72 37.42 -25.98
N SER A 751 -2.36 36.36 -26.48
CA SER A 751 -2.23 35.91 -27.88
C SER A 751 -3.34 36.37 -28.80
N ASP A 752 -4.12 37.42 -28.40
CA ASP A 752 -5.24 38.00 -29.12
C ASP A 752 -6.38 37.04 -29.50
N GLN A 753 -6.47 35.89 -28.81
CA GLN A 753 -7.53 34.90 -29.00
C GLN A 753 -8.71 35.16 -28.06
N ASN A 754 -9.21 36.35 -28.03
CA ASN A 754 -10.22 36.83 -27.07
C ASN A 754 -11.48 35.97 -27.02
N ALA A 755 -11.95 35.45 -28.15
CA ALA A 755 -13.12 34.56 -28.21
C ALA A 755 -12.90 33.28 -27.41
N LYS A 756 -11.71 32.65 -27.50
CA LYS A 756 -11.34 31.47 -26.73
C LYS A 756 -11.22 31.77 -25.24
N ALA A 757 -10.74 32.96 -24.88
CA ALA A 757 -10.68 33.38 -23.47
C ALA A 757 -12.07 33.41 -22.82
N ILE A 758 -13.08 33.93 -23.57
CA ILE A 758 -14.49 33.94 -23.13
C ILE A 758 -15.02 32.50 -23.07
N GLU A 759 -14.77 31.66 -24.06
CA GLU A 759 -15.22 30.27 -24.12
C GLU A 759 -14.72 29.47 -22.91
N ILE A 760 -13.44 29.58 -22.59
CA ILE A 760 -12.85 28.84 -21.46
C ILE A 760 -13.36 29.38 -20.12
N GLY A 761 -13.65 30.69 -20.00
CA GLY A 761 -14.30 31.25 -18.83
C GLY A 761 -15.74 30.74 -18.65
N LYS A 762 -16.53 30.64 -19.74
CA LYS A 762 -17.86 30.03 -19.73
C LYS A 762 -17.78 28.55 -19.34
N LYS A 763 -16.80 27.79 -19.87
CA LYS A 763 -16.56 26.40 -19.52
C LYS A 763 -16.28 26.24 -18.03
N ALA A 764 -15.46 27.10 -17.44
CA ALA A 764 -15.19 27.09 -16.00
C ALA A 764 -16.48 27.30 -15.17
N ILE A 765 -17.32 28.28 -15.55
CA ILE A 765 -18.61 28.54 -14.86
C ILE A 765 -19.55 27.33 -15.01
N ASN A 766 -19.67 26.78 -16.20
CA ASN A 766 -20.53 25.62 -16.48
C ASN A 766 -20.05 24.36 -15.75
N SER A 767 -18.75 24.24 -15.44
CA SER A 767 -18.20 23.19 -14.59
C SER A 767 -18.48 23.38 -13.09
N GLY A 768 -19.18 24.46 -12.71
CA GLY A 768 -19.58 24.74 -11.34
C GLY A 768 -18.58 25.59 -10.54
N LEU A 769 -17.54 26.15 -11.18
CA LEU A 769 -16.59 27.03 -10.52
C LEU A 769 -17.24 28.40 -10.22
N LYS A 770 -17.17 28.83 -8.95
CA LYS A 770 -17.82 30.04 -8.46
C LYS A 770 -16.84 31.20 -8.17
N ASN A 771 -15.60 31.09 -8.63
CA ASN A 771 -14.59 32.12 -8.37
C ASN A 771 -14.94 33.41 -9.11
N PRO A 772 -15.10 34.58 -8.41
CA PRO A 772 -15.47 35.86 -9.01
C PRO A 772 -14.42 36.39 -9.99
N GLU A 773 -13.16 36.00 -9.88
CA GLU A 773 -12.08 36.41 -10.77
C GLU A 773 -12.30 35.93 -12.21
N ILE A 774 -12.94 34.76 -12.42
CA ILE A 774 -13.31 34.29 -13.76
C ILE A 774 -14.23 35.32 -14.46
N LYS A 775 -15.28 35.78 -13.76
CA LYS A 775 -16.19 36.78 -14.32
C LYS A 775 -15.49 38.11 -14.60
N SER A 776 -14.66 38.58 -13.67
CA SER A 776 -13.87 39.79 -13.80
C SER A 776 -12.93 39.74 -15.02
N LYS A 777 -12.23 38.63 -15.24
CA LYS A 777 -11.40 38.45 -16.43
C LYS A 777 -12.22 38.39 -17.72
N MET A 778 -13.37 37.74 -17.74
CA MET A 778 -14.28 37.76 -18.90
C MET A 778 -14.71 39.18 -19.25
N GLU A 779 -15.11 39.99 -18.27
CA GLU A 779 -15.47 41.39 -18.48
C GLU A 779 -14.30 42.22 -19.04
N GLN A 780 -13.10 42.01 -18.56
CA GLN A 780 -11.89 42.64 -19.09
C GLN A 780 -11.67 42.31 -20.57
N VAL A 781 -11.85 41.01 -20.95
CA VAL A 781 -11.73 40.58 -22.34
C VAL A 781 -12.83 41.19 -23.20
N TYR A 782 -14.10 41.24 -22.72
CA TYR A 782 -15.18 41.91 -23.45
C TYR A 782 -14.90 43.40 -23.69
N LYS A 783 -14.40 44.10 -22.67
CA LYS A 783 -14.02 45.53 -22.82
C LYS A 783 -12.88 45.73 -23.82
N SER A 784 -11.93 44.80 -23.91
CA SER A 784 -10.87 44.86 -24.94
C SER A 784 -11.40 44.62 -26.34
N MET A 785 -12.38 43.76 -26.52
CA MET A 785 -13.03 43.49 -27.84
C MET A 785 -13.89 44.66 -28.34
N GLN A 786 -14.41 45.49 -27.43
CA GLN A 786 -15.21 46.67 -27.81
C GLN A 786 -14.38 47.90 -28.15
N LYS A 787 -13.07 47.88 -27.83
CA LYS A 787 -12.15 48.99 -28.12
C LYS A 787 -11.42 48.84 -29.47
N VAL A 788 -11.58 47.71 -30.14
CA VAL A 788 -11.09 47.42 -31.50
C VAL A 788 -12.29 47.55 -32.47
#